data_e1faf506ebb4a40197ff553645b1a098
#
_entry.id   e1faf506ebb4a40197ff553645b1a098
#
_cell.length_a   1.000
_cell.length_b   1.000
_cell.length_c   1.000
_cell.angle_alpha   90.00
_cell.angle_beta   90.00
_cell.angle_gamma   90.00
#
_symmetry.space_group_name_H-M   'P 1'
#
loop_
_entity.id
_entity.type
_entity.pdbx_description
1 polymer ?
#
loop_
_entity_poly.entity_id
_entity_poly.type
_entity_poly.pdbx_seq_one_letter_code
_entity_poly.pdbx_strand_id
1 'polypeptide(L)'
;MPLERPKQQGSFCSGIVGHCLKVRCLKSRSVLPLVALLLCGAAAVRAQDTRYPPKEGQIPVPGCLEEAWIPTNQKLCNDQPRNCIDQQRQCAQELRSWRADVFHWRDETRMRAGYNPSEYERPEFKWAETSFMQPQAMMEDRFLFDPATGKYTVERYLDDVNKRFGGIDAVLLWQSYPNIGIDNRNQYDLLRALPGGIPAIRAVIEEFHKHGVRVLFPVMVWDQGTRDEGMPNWEATAKLLAEVGADGVNGDTMNGFPRAFREASDKTGHPLVLEPEVFPASTEELAYNNMNWGYWQYPFAPLVSESKILETRHMVNISDRWARSKTDDLQAAFFNGSGLETWENIWSVWNGITPRGAESIRRVAAVERAAAPFLVTPNWQPLYPTQQFGVFASEWPLGEETLFTIVNRNEYDLTGPQLELAYRAGMHYYDLWHGKELQPTVSGDVITLDFDMEQHGYGAILVTPKLQSPAMEALMKTSVHWAATPLSSLSDQWKPLPQQLIPIAATERPKSDPPNMLKIPTADFLFRVNGIEIEGENWAGLDVQYPWEDTPRRHHLHTVHIKSFWIDKYPVTNAEFKGFLDATHYHPRDDYNFLKDWVNGTYPAGWENKPVIWVSGEDARAYAKWAGKRLPHEWEWQYAATGTDDRLYPWGHYWNDAAVPIADRNRNLTSPDAVDAHPEGASPFGVMDMVGNVWQWTDEYQDEHTRTAVLRGGSYYQPQGSMWYFPRAVRNTEHGKYLLMAPSKDRAGTVGFRCVIDAE
;
A
#
# COMPACT_ATOMS: atom_id res chain seq x y z
N MET A 1 -4.61 31.91 21.30
CA MET A 1 -4.86 32.39 19.93
C MET A 1 -5.06 31.13 19.10
N PRO A 2 -6.24 30.86 18.57
CA PRO A 2 -6.48 29.67 17.73
C PRO A 2 -6.03 29.94 16.30
N LEU A 3 -5.25 29.03 15.75
CA LEU A 3 -4.85 29.01 14.34
C LEU A 3 -5.95 28.32 13.53
N GLU A 4 -6.54 29.06 12.62
CA GLU A 4 -7.50 28.54 11.64
C GLU A 4 -6.83 27.54 10.69
N ARG A 5 -7.50 26.42 10.45
CA ARG A 5 -7.13 25.43 9.44
C ARG A 5 -7.59 25.86 8.05
N PRO A 6 -6.77 25.77 7.01
CA PRO A 6 -7.26 25.98 5.65
C PRO A 6 -8.02 24.74 5.17
N LYS A 7 -9.19 24.96 4.59
CA LYS A 7 -9.99 23.95 3.89
C LYS A 7 -9.27 23.56 2.59
N GLN A 8 -8.88 22.33 2.48
CA GLN A 8 -8.45 21.76 1.18
C GLN A 8 -9.67 21.33 0.37
N GLN A 9 -9.92 22.02 -0.74
CA GLN A 9 -10.74 21.53 -1.83
C GLN A 9 -9.81 20.80 -2.83
N GLY A 10 -9.82 19.48 -2.81
CA GLY A 10 -9.21 18.66 -3.84
C GLY A 10 -10.19 18.44 -4.99
N SER A 11 -10.08 19.23 -6.04
CA SER A 11 -10.83 19.02 -7.28
C SER A 11 -9.94 18.31 -8.29
N PHE A 12 -10.20 17.04 -8.55
CA PHE A 12 -9.65 16.33 -9.72
C PHE A 12 -10.52 16.62 -10.94
N CYS A 13 -10.05 17.48 -11.83
CA CYS A 13 -10.64 17.66 -13.18
C CYS A 13 -9.97 16.70 -14.16
N SER A 14 -10.67 15.62 -14.55
CA SER A 14 -10.37 14.89 -15.77
C SER A 14 -10.97 15.64 -16.95
N GLY A 15 -10.11 16.22 -17.81
CA GLY A 15 -10.53 16.91 -19.03
C GLY A 15 -10.87 15.95 -20.16
N ILE A 16 -12.14 15.87 -20.53
CA ILE A 16 -12.55 15.35 -21.84
C ILE A 16 -13.01 16.54 -22.68
N VAL A 17 -12.28 16.81 -23.76
CA VAL A 17 -12.61 17.84 -24.75
C VAL A 17 -13.77 17.36 -25.62
N GLY A 18 -14.96 17.87 -25.34
CA GLY A 18 -16.12 17.71 -26.20
C GLY A 18 -16.26 18.86 -27.22
N HIS A 19 -16.19 18.56 -28.49
CA HIS A 19 -16.46 19.51 -29.57
C HIS A 19 -17.93 19.95 -29.55
N CYS A 20 -18.17 21.22 -29.32
CA CYS A 20 -19.49 21.84 -29.40
C CYS A 20 -19.74 22.33 -30.82
N LEU A 21 -20.58 21.63 -31.60
CA LEU A 21 -21.10 22.09 -32.87
C LEU A 21 -22.22 23.12 -32.64
N LYS A 22 -21.98 24.34 -33.06
CA LYS A 22 -23.01 25.39 -33.10
C LYS A 22 -24.02 25.10 -34.20
N VAL A 23 -25.24 24.74 -33.83
CA VAL A 23 -26.39 24.74 -34.77
C VAL A 23 -27.12 26.07 -34.65
N ARG A 24 -27.18 26.80 -35.76
CA ARG A 24 -27.99 28.02 -35.91
C ARG A 24 -29.48 27.65 -36.01
N CYS A 25 -30.28 28.23 -35.13
CA CYS A 25 -31.74 28.19 -35.21
C CYS A 25 -32.27 29.06 -36.35
N LEU A 26 -32.89 28.43 -37.34
CA LEU A 26 -33.75 29.07 -38.29
C LEU A 26 -35.21 29.00 -37.82
N LYS A 27 -35.84 30.17 -37.72
CA LYS A 27 -37.28 30.30 -37.43
C LYS A 27 -38.11 29.86 -38.63
N SER A 28 -38.95 28.82 -38.46
CA SER A 28 -40.16 28.70 -39.26
C SER A 28 -41.31 28.22 -38.36
N ARG A 29 -42.46 28.88 -38.60
CA ARG A 29 -43.71 28.71 -37.83
C ARG A 29 -44.47 27.48 -38.31
N SER A 30 -45.22 26.95 -37.39
CA SER A 30 -46.42 26.09 -37.49
C SER A 30 -46.22 24.60 -37.83
N VAL A 31 -46.76 23.83 -36.94
CA VAL A 31 -47.54 22.58 -37.02
C VAL A 31 -47.15 21.60 -35.94
N LEU A 32 -48.12 21.36 -35.07
CA LEU A 32 -48.49 20.23 -34.24
C LEU A 32 -48.09 20.19 -32.75
N PRO A 33 -49.17 20.13 -31.93
CA PRO A 33 -49.03 19.74 -30.53
C PRO A 33 -49.41 18.27 -30.27
N LEU A 34 -48.93 17.31 -31.09
CA LEU A 34 -49.28 15.87 -30.81
C LEU A 34 -48.08 14.97 -30.64
N VAL A 35 -46.84 15.45 -30.88
CA VAL A 35 -45.60 14.65 -30.63
C VAL A 35 -44.98 14.96 -29.26
N ALA A 36 -45.37 16.07 -28.65
CA ALA A 36 -44.85 16.44 -27.31
C ALA A 36 -45.41 15.59 -26.15
N LEU A 37 -46.57 14.93 -26.34
CA LEU A 37 -47.17 14.06 -25.27
C LEU A 37 -46.61 12.63 -25.26
N LEU A 38 -45.95 12.17 -26.33
CA LEU A 38 -45.33 10.85 -26.39
C LEU A 38 -43.84 10.89 -25.98
N LEU A 39 -43.20 12.06 -25.97
CA LEU A 39 -41.82 12.24 -25.51
C LEU A 39 -41.76 12.63 -24.01
N CYS A 40 -42.81 13.17 -23.43
CA CYS A 40 -42.92 13.38 -21.99
C CYS A 40 -43.24 12.09 -21.21
N GLY A 41 -43.87 11.09 -21.88
CA GLY A 41 -44.13 9.78 -21.23
C GLY A 41 -42.90 8.86 -21.12
N ALA A 42 -41.86 9.11 -21.92
CA ALA A 42 -40.62 8.31 -21.85
C ALA A 42 -39.52 8.98 -20.97
N ALA A 43 -39.70 10.24 -20.57
CA ALA A 43 -38.80 10.93 -19.65
C ALA A 43 -39.24 10.85 -18.19
N ALA A 44 -40.45 10.38 -17.92
CA ALA A 44 -40.97 10.22 -16.55
C ALA A 44 -40.65 8.88 -15.88
N VAL A 45 -39.88 8.00 -16.53
CA VAL A 45 -39.48 6.68 -15.95
C VAL A 45 -37.99 6.70 -15.52
N ARG A 46 -37.35 7.85 -15.45
CA ARG A 46 -35.97 8.00 -14.96
C ARG A 46 -35.82 9.00 -13.82
N ALA A 47 -36.76 9.07 -12.93
CA ALA A 47 -36.50 9.53 -11.58
C ALA A 47 -36.46 8.28 -10.68
N GLN A 48 -35.40 7.50 -10.76
CA GLN A 48 -35.10 6.57 -9.70
C GLN A 48 -34.70 7.41 -8.49
N ASP A 49 -35.63 7.51 -7.55
CA ASP A 49 -35.38 7.99 -6.22
C ASP A 49 -34.48 6.97 -5.49
N THR A 50 -33.17 7.01 -5.79
CA THR A 50 -32.19 6.35 -4.97
C THR A 50 -31.99 7.24 -3.75
N ARG A 51 -32.84 7.06 -2.72
CA ARG A 51 -32.72 7.79 -1.44
C ARG A 51 -31.34 7.68 -0.85
N TYR A 52 -30.62 6.60 -1.18
CA TYR A 52 -29.28 6.27 -0.68
C TYR A 52 -28.39 5.82 -1.85
N PRO A 53 -28.02 6.73 -2.78
CA PRO A 53 -27.08 6.36 -3.83
C PRO A 53 -25.73 6.01 -3.20
N PRO A 54 -25.16 4.82 -3.51
CA PRO A 54 -23.83 4.46 -3.03
C PRO A 54 -22.82 5.51 -3.45
N LYS A 55 -21.85 5.78 -2.57
CA LYS A 55 -20.73 6.65 -2.84
C LYS A 55 -19.45 5.95 -2.39
N GLU A 56 -18.49 5.82 -3.31
CA GLU A 56 -17.19 5.20 -3.01
C GLU A 56 -17.33 3.77 -2.41
N GLY A 57 -18.30 2.98 -2.90
CA GLY A 57 -18.54 1.62 -2.44
C GLY A 57 -19.22 1.50 -1.06
N GLN A 58 -19.78 2.60 -0.56
CA GLN A 58 -20.42 2.67 0.75
C GLN A 58 -21.88 3.14 0.62
N ILE A 59 -22.78 2.49 1.35
CA ILE A 59 -24.18 2.90 1.44
C ILE A 59 -24.30 3.92 2.58
N PRO A 60 -24.80 5.14 2.32
CA PRO A 60 -24.99 6.14 3.35
C PRO A 60 -25.93 5.66 4.46
N VAL A 61 -25.62 6.00 5.69
CA VAL A 61 -26.50 5.74 6.84
C VAL A 61 -27.71 6.65 6.81
N PRO A 62 -28.83 6.30 7.50
CA PRO A 62 -30.00 7.16 7.58
C PRO A 62 -29.67 8.48 8.30
N GLY A 63 -30.46 9.52 7.99
CA GLY A 63 -30.24 10.87 8.50
C GLY A 63 -30.20 10.99 10.03
N CYS A 64 -30.89 10.12 10.75
CA CYS A 64 -30.82 10.06 12.20
C CYS A 64 -29.46 9.61 12.77
N LEU A 65 -28.58 9.09 11.94
CA LEU A 65 -27.21 8.69 12.29
C LEU A 65 -26.13 9.56 11.60
N GLU A 66 -26.51 10.57 10.81
CA GLU A 66 -25.55 11.47 10.20
C GLU A 66 -24.84 12.32 11.25
N GLU A 67 -23.61 12.74 10.95
CA GLU A 67 -22.78 13.57 11.85
C GLU A 67 -23.44 14.87 12.31
N ALA A 68 -24.31 15.45 11.49
CA ALA A 68 -25.06 16.65 11.83
C ALA A 68 -26.06 16.41 12.99
N TRP A 69 -26.51 15.18 13.18
CA TRP A 69 -27.39 14.78 14.26
C TRP A 69 -26.61 14.36 15.52
N ILE A 70 -25.41 13.79 15.34
CA ILE A 70 -24.58 13.47 16.48
C ILE A 70 -24.19 14.79 17.12
N PRO A 71 -24.72 15.12 18.30
CA PRO A 71 -24.41 16.41 18.90
C PRO A 71 -22.89 16.49 19.01
N THR A 72 -22.31 17.50 18.41
CA THR A 72 -20.93 17.96 18.63
C THR A 72 -20.64 18.16 20.13
N ASN A 73 -21.61 17.80 20.95
CA ASN A 73 -21.68 17.94 22.38
C ASN A 73 -22.14 16.61 23.01
N GLN A 74 -21.24 15.67 23.15
CA GLN A 74 -21.32 14.60 24.12
C GLN A 74 -21.83 15.12 25.50
N LYS A 75 -21.50 16.36 25.82
CA LYS A 75 -22.00 17.11 26.96
C LYS A 75 -23.53 17.28 26.95
N LEU A 76 -24.15 17.46 25.78
CA LEU A 76 -25.62 17.59 25.68
C LEU A 76 -26.34 16.29 26.01
N CYS A 77 -25.80 15.15 25.61
CA CYS A 77 -26.36 13.84 25.97
C CYS A 77 -26.11 13.48 27.43
N ASN A 78 -25.00 13.92 28.00
CA ASN A 78 -24.70 13.75 29.43
C ASN A 78 -25.59 14.67 30.29
N ASP A 79 -25.86 15.89 29.81
CA ASP A 79 -26.72 16.86 30.53
C ASP A 79 -28.23 16.58 30.33
N GLN A 80 -28.62 15.93 29.22
CA GLN A 80 -30.02 15.62 28.89
C GLN A 80 -30.17 14.18 28.33
N PRO A 81 -29.86 13.13 29.11
CA PRO A 81 -29.82 11.75 28.61
C PRO A 81 -31.17 11.25 28.08
N ARG A 82 -32.31 11.76 28.60
CA ARG A 82 -33.64 11.38 28.10
C ARG A 82 -33.86 11.79 26.66
N ASN A 83 -33.41 12.96 26.24
CA ASN A 83 -33.59 13.45 24.88
C ASN A 83 -32.77 12.58 23.88
N CYS A 84 -31.57 12.14 24.26
CA CYS A 84 -30.78 11.25 23.43
C CYS A 84 -31.36 9.84 23.31
N ILE A 85 -31.93 9.30 24.39
CA ILE A 85 -32.61 7.99 24.37
C ILE A 85 -33.89 8.04 23.51
N ASP A 86 -34.68 9.10 23.60
CA ASP A 86 -35.89 9.24 22.80
C ASP A 86 -35.56 9.44 21.31
N GLN A 87 -34.51 10.19 20.98
CA GLN A 87 -34.00 10.33 19.62
C GLN A 87 -33.48 9.00 19.08
N GLN A 88 -32.76 8.21 19.89
CA GLN A 88 -32.29 6.88 19.50
C GLN A 88 -33.44 5.90 19.24
N ARG A 89 -34.53 5.96 20.01
CA ARG A 89 -35.74 5.16 19.77
C ARG A 89 -36.45 5.58 18.48
N GLN A 90 -36.51 6.87 18.18
CA GLN A 90 -37.03 7.36 16.89
C GLN A 90 -36.15 6.90 15.74
N CYS A 91 -34.83 6.94 15.90
CA CYS A 91 -33.89 6.43 14.94
C CYS A 91 -34.06 4.93 14.67
N ALA A 92 -34.42 4.12 15.69
CA ALA A 92 -34.66 2.68 15.49
C ALA A 92 -35.80 2.38 14.48
N GLN A 93 -36.81 3.24 14.36
CA GLN A 93 -37.84 3.11 13.33
C GLN A 93 -37.32 3.50 11.95
N GLU A 94 -36.56 4.59 11.85
CA GLU A 94 -35.95 5.02 10.59
C GLU A 94 -34.93 3.99 10.08
N LEU A 95 -34.15 3.37 10.96
CA LEU A 95 -33.24 2.27 10.65
C LEU A 95 -33.95 1.05 10.06
N ARG A 96 -35.15 0.68 10.58
CA ARG A 96 -35.93 -0.43 9.99
C ARG A 96 -36.39 -0.12 8.58
N SER A 97 -36.87 1.11 8.34
CA SER A 97 -37.27 1.58 7.02
C SER A 97 -36.10 1.59 6.06
N TRP A 98 -34.97 2.17 6.50
CA TRP A 98 -33.73 2.26 5.75
C TRP A 98 -33.22 0.86 5.32
N ARG A 99 -33.19 -0.12 6.22
CA ARG A 99 -32.80 -1.50 5.86
C ARG A 99 -33.70 -2.10 4.80
N ALA A 100 -35.02 -1.92 4.94
CA ALA A 100 -35.96 -2.39 3.94
C ALA A 100 -35.71 -1.77 2.57
N ASP A 101 -35.47 -0.46 2.54
CA ASP A 101 -35.15 0.28 1.29
C ASP A 101 -33.81 -0.19 0.68
N VAL A 102 -32.79 -0.44 1.50
CA VAL A 102 -31.47 -0.93 1.06
C VAL A 102 -31.57 -2.35 0.46
N PHE A 103 -32.32 -3.24 1.11
CA PHE A 103 -32.49 -4.59 0.57
C PHE A 103 -33.37 -4.62 -0.68
N HIS A 104 -34.37 -3.77 -0.75
CA HIS A 104 -35.14 -3.60 -1.98
C HIS A 104 -34.26 -3.08 -3.13
N TRP A 105 -33.45 -2.07 -2.87
CA TRP A 105 -32.44 -1.56 -3.81
C TRP A 105 -31.44 -2.66 -4.25
N ARG A 106 -30.95 -3.47 -3.31
CA ARG A 106 -30.06 -4.61 -3.61
C ARG A 106 -30.71 -5.57 -4.61
N ASP A 107 -31.94 -6.00 -4.32
CA ASP A 107 -32.64 -7.01 -5.12
C ASP A 107 -32.98 -6.47 -6.51
N GLU A 108 -33.40 -5.21 -6.64
CA GLU A 108 -33.59 -4.55 -7.92
C GLU A 108 -32.28 -4.37 -8.69
N THR A 109 -31.20 -4.00 -8.03
CA THR A 109 -29.89 -3.79 -8.64
C THR A 109 -29.33 -5.09 -9.20
N ARG A 110 -29.41 -6.19 -8.42
CA ARG A 110 -29.03 -7.53 -8.87
C ARG A 110 -29.86 -7.99 -10.07
N MET A 111 -31.17 -7.76 -10.03
CA MET A 111 -32.07 -8.13 -11.13
C MET A 111 -31.74 -7.34 -12.42
N ARG A 112 -31.55 -6.02 -12.31
CA ARG A 112 -31.19 -5.18 -13.46
C ARG A 112 -29.84 -5.52 -14.09
N ALA A 113 -28.87 -5.87 -13.25
CA ALA A 113 -27.54 -6.27 -13.72
C ALA A 113 -27.49 -7.71 -14.25
N GLY A 114 -28.57 -8.49 -14.13
CA GLY A 114 -28.51 -9.94 -14.40
C GLY A 114 -27.45 -10.64 -13.56
N TYR A 115 -27.31 -10.22 -12.30
CA TYR A 115 -26.27 -10.68 -11.38
C TYR A 115 -26.26 -12.20 -11.24
N ASN A 116 -25.10 -12.82 -11.47
CA ASN A 116 -24.89 -14.26 -11.33
C ASN A 116 -23.75 -14.53 -10.34
N PRO A 117 -24.03 -15.10 -9.17
CA PRO A 117 -23.03 -15.35 -8.13
C PRO A 117 -22.17 -16.62 -8.36
N SER A 118 -22.20 -17.24 -9.55
CA SER A 118 -21.53 -18.54 -9.80
C SER A 118 -20.03 -18.56 -9.49
N GLU A 119 -19.34 -17.43 -9.62
CA GLU A 119 -17.92 -17.33 -9.26
C GLU A 119 -17.68 -17.55 -7.76
N TYR A 120 -18.61 -17.13 -6.89
CA TYR A 120 -18.54 -17.36 -5.45
C TYR A 120 -18.89 -18.80 -5.05
N GLU A 121 -19.41 -19.62 -5.95
CA GLU A 121 -19.63 -21.05 -5.72
C GLU A 121 -18.39 -21.91 -6.07
N ARG A 122 -17.39 -21.33 -6.73
CA ARG A 122 -16.17 -22.02 -7.16
C ARG A 122 -15.32 -22.39 -5.94
N PRO A 123 -14.96 -23.68 -5.75
CA PRO A 123 -14.17 -24.11 -4.58
C PRO A 123 -12.83 -23.43 -4.45
N GLU A 124 -12.19 -23.12 -5.57
CA GLU A 124 -10.86 -22.47 -5.62
C GLU A 124 -10.88 -21.02 -5.10
N PHE A 125 -12.05 -20.37 -5.03
CA PHE A 125 -12.19 -18.98 -4.56
C PHE A 125 -12.76 -18.87 -3.15
N LYS A 126 -13.20 -19.98 -2.54
CA LYS A 126 -13.84 -19.98 -1.21
C LYS A 126 -12.98 -19.37 -0.10
N TRP A 127 -11.67 -19.44 -0.21
CA TRP A 127 -10.78 -18.86 0.78
C TRP A 127 -10.89 -17.33 0.86
N ALA A 128 -11.20 -16.67 -0.27
CA ALA A 128 -11.33 -15.21 -0.33
C ALA A 128 -12.49 -14.70 0.53
N GLU A 129 -13.57 -15.48 0.67
CA GLU A 129 -14.77 -15.10 1.44
C GLU A 129 -14.47 -14.87 2.92
N THR A 130 -13.38 -15.45 3.43
CA THR A 130 -13.01 -15.45 4.86
C THR A 130 -11.55 -15.05 5.09
N SER A 131 -10.97 -14.30 4.16
CA SER A 131 -9.61 -13.73 4.28
C SER A 131 -9.66 -12.41 5.05
N PHE A 132 -9.72 -12.46 6.38
CA PHE A 132 -9.93 -11.28 7.23
C PHE A 132 -8.67 -10.46 7.50
N MET A 133 -7.47 -11.02 7.31
CA MET A 133 -6.21 -10.31 7.52
C MET A 133 -5.27 -10.52 6.33
N GLN A 134 -5.00 -9.46 5.60
CA GLN A 134 -4.14 -9.43 4.42
C GLN A 134 -3.14 -8.27 4.52
N PRO A 135 -1.90 -8.48 4.99
CA PRO A 135 -0.88 -7.45 4.87
C PRO A 135 -0.37 -7.35 3.44
N GLN A 136 -0.09 -6.13 3.01
CA GLN A 136 0.77 -5.88 1.87
C GLN A 136 2.22 -5.86 2.33
N ALA A 137 3.04 -6.75 1.79
CA ALA A 137 4.44 -6.90 2.14
C ALA A 137 5.34 -6.69 0.92
N MET A 138 6.44 -5.94 1.10
CA MET A 138 7.47 -5.85 0.08
C MET A 138 8.27 -7.14 0.04
N MET A 139 8.61 -7.61 -1.18
CA MET A 139 9.50 -8.77 -1.34
C MET A 139 10.88 -8.54 -0.72
N GLU A 140 11.25 -7.29 -0.57
CA GLU A 140 12.50 -6.81 0.04
C GLU A 140 12.48 -6.80 1.57
N ASP A 141 11.35 -7.07 2.22
CA ASP A 141 11.29 -7.13 3.68
C ASP A 141 12.34 -8.08 4.24
N ARG A 142 13.19 -7.60 5.14
CA ARG A 142 14.31 -8.36 5.71
C ARG A 142 13.87 -9.55 6.58
N PHE A 143 12.59 -9.61 6.95
CA PHE A 143 12.02 -10.80 7.61
C PHE A 143 11.58 -11.84 6.57
N LEU A 144 11.20 -11.40 5.36
CA LEU A 144 10.84 -12.28 4.26
C LEU A 144 12.07 -12.73 3.44
N PHE A 145 13.07 -11.87 3.30
CA PHE A 145 14.31 -12.16 2.61
C PHE A 145 15.52 -11.72 3.43
N ASP A 146 16.43 -12.66 3.73
CA ASP A 146 17.68 -12.35 4.44
C ASP A 146 18.80 -12.01 3.45
N PRO A 147 19.18 -10.72 3.32
CA PRO A 147 20.24 -10.30 2.37
C PRO A 147 21.62 -10.85 2.74
N ALA A 148 21.88 -11.20 4.01
CA ALA A 148 23.17 -11.74 4.43
C ALA A 148 23.39 -13.17 3.93
N THR A 149 22.32 -13.97 3.90
CA THR A 149 22.37 -15.37 3.42
C THR A 149 21.90 -15.53 1.97
N GLY A 150 21.18 -14.53 1.43
CA GLY A 150 20.55 -14.59 0.12
C GLY A 150 19.40 -15.59 0.04
N LYS A 151 18.68 -15.78 1.15
CA LYS A 151 17.60 -16.79 1.24
C LYS A 151 16.27 -16.12 1.64
N TYR A 152 15.18 -16.68 1.11
CA TYR A 152 13.84 -16.38 1.60
C TYR A 152 13.63 -17.04 2.97
N THR A 153 12.97 -16.32 3.86
CA THR A 153 12.75 -16.67 5.27
C THR A 153 11.27 -16.52 5.63
N VAL A 154 10.39 -17.19 4.85
CA VAL A 154 8.93 -17.11 5.01
C VAL A 154 8.50 -17.40 6.45
N GLU A 155 9.08 -18.42 7.09
CA GLU A 155 8.77 -18.75 8.49
C GLU A 155 9.08 -17.57 9.44
N ARG A 156 10.21 -16.87 9.25
CA ARG A 156 10.56 -15.71 10.07
C ARG A 156 9.55 -14.59 9.93
N TYR A 157 9.07 -14.34 8.70
CA TYR A 157 8.01 -13.36 8.43
C TYR A 157 6.69 -13.79 9.10
N LEU A 158 6.30 -15.04 8.95
CA LEU A 158 5.08 -15.59 9.55
C LEU A 158 5.14 -15.60 11.08
N ASP A 159 6.29 -15.89 11.68
CA ASP A 159 6.50 -15.82 13.13
C ASP A 159 6.28 -14.38 13.65
N ASP A 160 6.76 -13.38 12.94
CA ASP A 160 6.56 -11.98 13.30
C ASP A 160 5.09 -11.57 13.22
N VAL A 161 4.43 -11.79 12.08
CA VAL A 161 3.00 -11.43 11.93
C VAL A 161 2.10 -12.25 12.87
N ASN A 162 2.46 -13.51 13.16
CA ASN A 162 1.75 -14.33 14.14
C ASN A 162 1.90 -13.77 15.56
N LYS A 163 3.10 -13.37 15.92
CA LYS A 163 3.39 -12.73 17.22
C LYS A 163 2.63 -11.42 17.38
N ARG A 164 2.57 -10.59 16.35
CA ARG A 164 1.90 -9.28 16.38
C ARG A 164 0.38 -9.39 16.21
N PHE A 165 -0.10 -10.09 15.19
CA PHE A 165 -1.52 -10.09 14.77
C PHE A 165 -2.25 -11.40 15.03
N GLY A 166 -1.60 -12.45 15.53
CA GLY A 166 -2.23 -13.76 15.63
C GLY A 166 -2.36 -14.52 14.31
N GLY A 167 -1.52 -14.20 13.32
CA GLY A 167 -1.50 -14.80 12.00
C GLY A 167 -2.23 -13.98 10.92
N ILE A 168 -2.06 -14.42 9.68
CA ILE A 168 -2.64 -13.81 8.49
C ILE A 168 -3.34 -14.87 7.64
N ASP A 169 -4.32 -14.48 6.83
CA ASP A 169 -5.07 -15.39 5.95
C ASP A 169 -4.55 -15.35 4.52
N ALA A 170 -4.14 -14.17 4.09
CA ALA A 170 -3.46 -13.95 2.81
C ALA A 170 -2.33 -12.93 2.98
N VAL A 171 -1.46 -12.84 1.98
CA VAL A 171 -0.45 -11.81 1.86
C VAL A 171 -0.40 -11.30 0.42
N LEU A 172 -0.36 -9.98 0.25
CA LEU A 172 -0.11 -9.35 -1.04
C LEU A 172 1.38 -9.04 -1.14
N LEU A 173 2.11 -9.82 -1.93
CA LEU A 173 3.54 -9.67 -2.12
C LEU A 173 3.84 -8.65 -3.22
N TRP A 174 4.44 -7.54 -2.85
CA TRP A 174 4.76 -6.44 -3.76
C TRP A 174 6.21 -6.50 -4.21
N GLN A 175 6.45 -6.58 -5.53
CA GLN A 175 7.79 -6.80 -6.08
C GLN A 175 8.39 -5.60 -6.80
N SER A 176 7.65 -4.53 -7.01
CA SER A 176 8.02 -3.45 -7.94
C SER A 176 8.28 -2.10 -7.27
N TYR A 177 7.47 -1.69 -6.29
CA TYR A 177 7.69 -0.42 -5.60
C TYR A 177 8.85 -0.53 -4.59
N PRO A 178 9.52 0.58 -4.28
CA PRO A 178 9.51 1.88 -4.97
C PRO A 178 10.41 1.92 -6.21
N ASN A 179 11.00 0.81 -6.58
CA ASN A 179 12.10 0.74 -7.56
C ASN A 179 11.62 0.82 -9.03
N ILE A 180 10.32 0.66 -9.27
CA ILE A 180 9.76 0.79 -10.62
C ILE A 180 9.96 2.22 -11.15
N GLY A 181 10.46 2.33 -12.36
CA GLY A 181 10.80 3.61 -12.98
C GLY A 181 12.26 4.01 -12.85
N ILE A 182 13.10 3.25 -12.13
CA ILE A 182 14.57 3.44 -12.12
C ILE A 182 15.14 3.25 -13.52
N ASP A 183 14.66 2.23 -14.24
CA ASP A 183 15.00 1.91 -15.62
C ASP A 183 13.76 1.43 -16.40
N ASN A 184 13.93 0.88 -17.59
CA ASN A 184 12.83 0.43 -18.44
C ASN A 184 12.24 -0.94 -18.07
N ARG A 185 12.70 -1.58 -17.01
CA ARG A 185 12.09 -2.81 -16.53
C ARG A 185 10.64 -2.58 -16.13
N ASN A 186 9.77 -3.44 -16.61
CA ASN A 186 8.37 -3.46 -16.21
C ASN A 186 8.13 -4.36 -14.99
N GLN A 187 6.90 -4.41 -14.51
CA GLN A 187 6.50 -5.25 -13.38
C GLN A 187 6.87 -6.75 -13.57
N TYR A 188 6.82 -7.28 -14.80
CA TYR A 188 7.19 -8.67 -15.10
C TYR A 188 8.70 -8.91 -15.02
N ASP A 189 9.47 -7.93 -15.50
CA ASP A 189 10.94 -7.97 -15.38
C ASP A 189 11.38 -7.92 -13.93
N LEU A 190 10.75 -7.07 -13.12
CA LEU A 190 11.05 -6.95 -11.70
C LEU A 190 10.72 -8.24 -10.94
N LEU A 191 9.61 -8.92 -11.26
CA LEU A 191 9.29 -10.21 -10.69
C LEU A 191 10.35 -11.29 -11.07
N ARG A 192 10.76 -11.32 -12.34
CA ARG A 192 11.78 -12.26 -12.83
C ARG A 192 13.18 -11.99 -12.27
N ALA A 193 13.46 -10.74 -11.88
CA ALA A 193 14.73 -10.33 -11.28
C ALA A 193 14.86 -10.62 -9.78
N LEU A 194 13.80 -11.11 -9.14
CA LEU A 194 13.86 -11.54 -7.74
C LEU A 194 14.88 -12.69 -7.58
N PRO A 195 15.58 -12.78 -6.44
CA PRO A 195 16.61 -13.81 -6.20
C PRO A 195 16.12 -15.22 -6.48
N GLY A 196 16.84 -15.94 -7.34
CA GLY A 196 16.51 -17.30 -7.78
C GLY A 196 15.36 -17.37 -8.80
N GLY A 197 14.79 -16.22 -9.21
CA GLY A 197 13.78 -16.12 -10.26
C GLY A 197 12.49 -16.88 -9.98
N ILE A 198 11.73 -17.19 -11.01
CA ILE A 198 10.42 -17.84 -10.93
C ILE A 198 10.42 -19.14 -10.08
N PRO A 199 11.40 -20.04 -10.18
CA PRO A 199 11.40 -21.24 -9.33
C PRO A 199 11.49 -20.95 -7.83
N ALA A 200 12.27 -19.93 -7.43
CA ALA A 200 12.40 -19.57 -6.04
C ALA A 200 11.11 -18.90 -5.51
N ILE A 201 10.45 -18.07 -6.34
CA ILE A 201 9.17 -17.46 -5.97
C ILE A 201 8.08 -18.51 -5.80
N ARG A 202 8.04 -19.52 -6.68
CA ARG A 202 7.13 -20.65 -6.49
C ARG A 202 7.35 -21.35 -5.16
N ALA A 203 8.62 -21.61 -4.78
CA ALA A 203 8.93 -22.20 -3.49
C ALA A 203 8.53 -21.33 -2.29
N VAL A 204 8.62 -19.99 -2.41
CA VAL A 204 8.11 -19.03 -1.41
C VAL A 204 6.60 -19.19 -1.25
N ILE A 205 5.86 -19.26 -2.35
CA ILE A 205 4.40 -19.43 -2.32
C ILE A 205 4.02 -20.78 -1.70
N GLU A 206 4.69 -21.86 -2.11
CA GLU A 206 4.48 -23.18 -1.54
C GLU A 206 4.75 -23.21 -0.04
N GLU A 207 5.70 -22.41 0.46
CA GLU A 207 5.97 -22.29 1.90
C GLU A 207 4.83 -21.57 2.62
N PHE A 208 4.31 -20.44 2.09
CA PHE A 208 3.11 -19.79 2.62
C PHE A 208 1.90 -20.76 2.65
N HIS A 209 1.71 -21.55 1.59
CA HIS A 209 0.63 -22.53 1.53
C HIS A 209 0.70 -23.61 2.62
N LYS A 210 1.90 -24.05 3.02
CA LYS A 210 2.05 -25.01 4.15
C LYS A 210 1.50 -24.45 5.46
N HIS A 211 1.50 -23.13 5.60
CA HIS A 211 0.95 -22.43 6.76
C HIS A 211 -0.50 -21.97 6.55
N GLY A 212 -1.14 -22.37 5.44
CA GLY A 212 -2.53 -22.00 5.11
C GLY A 212 -2.71 -20.56 4.62
N VAL A 213 -1.62 -19.85 4.33
CA VAL A 213 -1.65 -18.46 3.87
C VAL A 213 -1.69 -18.40 2.35
N ARG A 214 -2.61 -17.62 1.80
CA ARG A 214 -2.76 -17.36 0.37
C ARG A 214 -1.88 -16.21 -0.09
N VAL A 215 -1.45 -16.25 -1.36
CA VAL A 215 -0.51 -15.26 -1.90
C VAL A 215 -1.09 -14.56 -3.12
N LEU A 216 -1.12 -13.24 -3.06
CA LEU A 216 -1.48 -12.37 -4.18
C LEU A 216 -0.24 -11.60 -4.66
N PHE A 217 -0.27 -11.19 -5.93
CA PHE A 217 0.67 -10.24 -6.51
C PHE A 217 -0.07 -9.08 -7.15
N PRO A 218 0.53 -7.89 -7.22
CA PRO A 218 -0.07 -6.75 -7.90
C PRO A 218 0.05 -6.88 -9.43
N VAL A 219 -0.86 -6.22 -10.14
CA VAL A 219 -0.74 -5.86 -11.54
C VAL A 219 -0.93 -4.36 -11.70
N MET A 220 0.03 -3.69 -12.32
CA MET A 220 -0.01 -2.26 -12.62
C MET A 220 -0.40 -2.06 -14.07
N VAL A 221 -1.65 -1.65 -14.31
CA VAL A 221 -2.17 -1.43 -15.68
C VAL A 221 -1.45 -0.30 -16.41
N TRP A 222 -0.96 0.68 -15.66
CA TRP A 222 -0.20 1.82 -16.18
C TRP A 222 1.24 1.46 -16.60
N ASP A 223 1.76 0.28 -16.20
CA ASP A 223 3.11 -0.21 -16.51
C ASP A 223 3.15 -1.27 -17.64
N GLN A 224 2.05 -1.57 -18.26
CA GLN A 224 1.96 -2.65 -19.26
C GLN A 224 2.63 -2.30 -20.60
N GLY A 225 2.75 -1.05 -20.97
CA GLY A 225 3.29 -0.60 -22.25
C GLY A 225 4.82 -0.61 -22.37
N THR A 226 5.56 -1.10 -21.39
CA THR A 226 7.02 -0.95 -21.33
C THR A 226 7.73 -1.89 -22.26
N ARG A 227 7.29 -3.13 -22.32
CA ARG A 227 7.84 -4.22 -23.14
C ARG A 227 6.71 -5.11 -23.63
N ASP A 228 6.83 -5.58 -24.86
CA ASP A 228 5.87 -6.53 -25.43
C ASP A 228 6.23 -7.94 -24.92
N GLU A 229 5.31 -8.57 -24.18
CA GLU A 229 5.43 -9.97 -23.73
C GLU A 229 5.11 -10.97 -24.88
N GLY A 230 4.82 -10.48 -26.09
CA GLY A 230 4.48 -11.31 -27.26
C GLY A 230 3.06 -11.89 -27.25
N MET A 231 2.22 -11.40 -26.33
CA MET A 231 0.80 -11.78 -26.19
C MET A 231 0.02 -10.63 -25.53
N PRO A 232 -1.33 -10.67 -25.55
CA PRO A 232 -2.13 -9.69 -24.83
C PRO A 232 -1.75 -9.58 -23.34
N ASN A 233 -1.70 -8.37 -22.80
CA ASN A 233 -1.23 -8.11 -21.45
C ASN A 233 -1.94 -8.95 -20.38
N TRP A 234 -3.26 -9.11 -20.46
CA TRP A 234 -4.02 -9.92 -19.52
C TRP A 234 -3.63 -11.41 -19.56
N GLU A 235 -3.35 -11.92 -20.75
CA GLU A 235 -2.88 -13.30 -20.91
C GLU A 235 -1.45 -13.46 -20.35
N ALA A 236 -0.57 -12.49 -20.59
CA ALA A 236 0.79 -12.49 -20.05
C ALA A 236 0.79 -12.47 -18.52
N THR A 237 -0.02 -11.57 -17.92
CA THR A 237 -0.17 -11.47 -16.46
C THR A 237 -0.72 -12.77 -15.87
N ALA A 238 -1.83 -13.28 -16.40
CA ALA A 238 -2.46 -14.50 -15.91
C ALA A 238 -1.50 -15.70 -16.01
N LYS A 239 -0.77 -15.82 -17.12
CA LYS A 239 0.22 -16.88 -17.32
C LYS A 239 1.37 -16.80 -16.33
N LEU A 240 1.96 -15.61 -16.13
CA LEU A 240 3.07 -15.43 -15.19
C LEU A 240 2.66 -15.73 -13.75
N LEU A 241 1.49 -15.25 -13.34
CA LEU A 241 0.99 -15.49 -11.99
C LEU A 241 0.62 -16.96 -11.76
N ALA A 242 0.06 -17.65 -12.77
CA ALA A 242 -0.13 -19.09 -12.73
C ALA A 242 1.19 -19.85 -12.69
N GLU A 243 2.23 -19.39 -13.40
CA GLU A 243 3.57 -20.00 -13.40
C GLU A 243 4.23 -19.94 -12.02
N VAL A 244 4.09 -18.84 -11.30
CA VAL A 244 4.59 -18.75 -9.92
C VAL A 244 3.69 -19.47 -8.92
N GLY A 245 2.44 -19.76 -9.25
CA GLY A 245 1.46 -20.43 -8.37
C GLY A 245 0.72 -19.48 -7.43
N ALA A 246 0.56 -18.22 -7.82
CA ALA A 246 -0.19 -17.24 -7.03
C ALA A 246 -1.68 -17.61 -6.90
N ASP A 247 -2.30 -17.29 -5.76
CA ASP A 247 -3.73 -17.55 -5.52
C ASP A 247 -4.62 -16.42 -6.05
N GLY A 248 -4.08 -15.22 -6.14
CA GLY A 248 -4.85 -14.05 -6.57
C GLY A 248 -3.98 -12.94 -7.16
N VAL A 249 -4.65 -11.90 -7.61
CA VAL A 249 -4.05 -10.71 -8.19
C VAL A 249 -4.74 -9.45 -7.67
N ASN A 250 -3.95 -8.48 -7.24
CA ASN A 250 -4.43 -7.14 -6.90
C ASN A 250 -4.24 -6.20 -8.09
N GLY A 251 -5.28 -5.45 -8.46
CA GLY A 251 -5.26 -4.51 -9.59
C GLY A 251 -4.98 -3.09 -9.13
N ASP A 252 -3.71 -2.69 -9.15
CA ASP A 252 -3.28 -1.34 -8.79
C ASP A 252 -3.95 -0.28 -9.68
N THR A 253 -4.56 0.75 -9.10
CA THR A 253 -5.37 1.81 -9.73
C THR A 253 -6.65 1.33 -10.45
N MET A 254 -7.06 0.08 -10.23
CA MET A 254 -8.22 -0.50 -10.92
C MET A 254 -9.50 -0.42 -10.08
N ASN A 255 -10.60 -0.11 -10.74
CA ASN A 255 -11.95 -0.18 -10.18
C ASN A 255 -12.75 -1.36 -10.75
N GLY A 256 -12.07 -2.48 -10.95
CA GLY A 256 -12.58 -3.75 -11.49
C GLY A 256 -11.63 -4.36 -12.49
N PHE A 257 -11.49 -5.68 -12.48
CA PHE A 257 -10.83 -6.41 -13.55
C PHE A 257 -11.81 -6.64 -14.69
N PRO A 258 -11.38 -6.52 -15.95
CA PRO A 258 -12.26 -6.82 -17.07
C PRO A 258 -12.51 -8.33 -17.20
N ARG A 259 -13.65 -8.73 -17.75
CA ARG A 259 -13.99 -10.13 -18.03
C ARG A 259 -12.90 -10.86 -18.84
N ALA A 260 -12.25 -10.15 -19.76
CA ALA A 260 -11.12 -10.71 -20.52
C ALA A 260 -9.98 -11.22 -19.63
N PHE A 261 -9.73 -10.58 -18.47
CA PHE A 261 -8.74 -11.09 -17.52
C PHE A 261 -9.24 -12.35 -16.82
N ARG A 262 -10.52 -12.39 -16.38
CA ARG A 262 -11.10 -13.60 -15.79
C ARG A 262 -10.98 -14.80 -16.75
N GLU A 263 -11.32 -14.59 -18.01
CA GLU A 263 -11.20 -15.63 -19.06
C GLU A 263 -9.76 -16.04 -19.33
N ALA A 264 -8.82 -15.08 -19.33
CA ALA A 264 -7.39 -15.37 -19.48
C ALA A 264 -6.87 -16.20 -18.30
N SER A 265 -7.26 -15.85 -17.09
CA SER A 265 -6.90 -16.58 -15.88
C SER A 265 -7.44 -18.02 -15.91
N ASP A 266 -8.71 -18.22 -16.27
CA ASP A 266 -9.33 -19.55 -16.36
C ASP A 266 -8.65 -20.43 -17.40
N LYS A 267 -8.23 -19.87 -18.55
CA LYS A 267 -7.50 -20.59 -19.60
C LYS A 267 -6.15 -21.14 -19.15
N THR A 268 -5.55 -20.59 -18.11
CA THR A 268 -4.27 -21.12 -17.59
C THR A 268 -4.44 -22.47 -16.88
N GLY A 269 -5.65 -22.83 -16.46
CA GLY A 269 -5.94 -23.96 -15.58
C GLY A 269 -5.57 -23.72 -14.12
N HIS A 270 -5.15 -22.49 -13.77
CA HIS A 270 -4.86 -22.01 -12.42
C HIS A 270 -5.58 -20.67 -12.21
N PRO A 271 -6.90 -20.69 -11.93
CA PRO A 271 -7.70 -19.49 -11.84
C PRO A 271 -7.33 -18.66 -10.60
N LEU A 272 -7.26 -17.34 -10.78
CA LEU A 272 -6.86 -16.38 -9.76
C LEU A 272 -8.08 -15.69 -9.13
N VAL A 273 -8.05 -15.45 -7.83
CA VAL A 273 -8.93 -14.48 -7.18
C VAL A 273 -8.58 -13.08 -7.68
N LEU A 274 -9.59 -12.27 -7.98
CA LEU A 274 -9.44 -10.92 -8.51
C LEU A 274 -9.78 -9.90 -7.42
N GLU A 275 -8.83 -9.01 -7.12
CA GLU A 275 -8.92 -7.96 -6.11
C GLU A 275 -8.53 -6.61 -6.72
N PRO A 276 -9.44 -5.83 -7.33
CA PRO A 276 -9.13 -4.45 -7.72
C PRO A 276 -8.85 -3.56 -6.50
N GLU A 277 -8.04 -2.51 -6.68
CA GLU A 277 -7.69 -1.57 -5.61
C GLU A 277 -8.90 -0.82 -5.05
N VAL A 278 -9.88 -0.52 -5.85
CA VAL A 278 -11.13 0.11 -5.41
C VAL A 278 -12.32 -0.80 -5.71
N PHE A 279 -13.49 -0.46 -5.19
CA PHE A 279 -14.70 -1.26 -5.42
C PHE A 279 -14.99 -1.42 -6.92
N PRO A 280 -15.56 -2.56 -7.35
CA PRO A 280 -15.92 -2.80 -8.73
C PRO A 280 -16.86 -1.73 -9.29
N ALA A 281 -16.59 -1.24 -10.49
CA ALA A 281 -17.33 -0.13 -11.12
C ALA A 281 -18.79 -0.45 -11.42
N SER A 282 -19.15 -1.73 -11.41
CA SER A 282 -20.52 -2.18 -11.66
C SER A 282 -20.86 -3.46 -10.90
N THR A 283 -22.17 -3.67 -10.67
CA THR A 283 -22.67 -4.94 -10.10
C THR A 283 -22.37 -6.14 -10.99
N GLU A 284 -22.22 -5.95 -12.31
CA GLU A 284 -21.79 -7.01 -13.22
C GLU A 284 -20.34 -7.42 -12.95
N GLU A 285 -19.44 -6.45 -12.74
CA GLU A 285 -18.05 -6.73 -12.41
C GLU A 285 -17.90 -7.36 -11.03
N LEU A 286 -18.73 -6.98 -10.05
CA LEU A 286 -18.77 -7.62 -8.75
C LEU A 286 -19.01 -9.15 -8.85
N ALA A 287 -19.73 -9.62 -9.85
CA ALA A 287 -20.04 -11.03 -10.03
C ALA A 287 -18.81 -11.92 -10.26
N TYR A 288 -17.66 -11.35 -10.68
CA TYR A 288 -16.44 -12.09 -10.96
C TYR A 288 -15.17 -11.47 -10.40
N ASN A 289 -15.25 -10.35 -9.67
CA ASN A 289 -14.20 -9.82 -8.81
C ASN A 289 -14.54 -10.24 -7.37
N ASN A 290 -13.73 -11.09 -6.78
CA ASN A 290 -14.05 -11.76 -5.52
C ASN A 290 -13.75 -10.93 -4.28
N MET A 291 -12.84 -9.97 -4.42
CA MET A 291 -12.36 -9.09 -3.36
C MET A 291 -12.18 -7.67 -3.91
N ASN A 292 -12.02 -6.68 -3.03
CA ASN A 292 -11.50 -5.35 -3.34
C ASN A 292 -10.96 -4.68 -2.08
N TRP A 293 -10.19 -3.58 -2.25
CA TRP A 293 -9.83 -2.72 -1.13
C TRP A 293 -10.93 -1.70 -0.84
N GLY A 294 -11.05 -1.34 0.43
CA GLY A 294 -11.95 -0.31 0.93
C GLY A 294 -11.18 0.89 1.44
N TYR A 295 -11.00 1.92 0.60
CA TYR A 295 -10.54 3.24 1.03
C TYR A 295 -11.75 4.03 1.52
N TRP A 296 -12.05 3.94 2.80
CA TRP A 296 -13.27 4.47 3.35
C TRP A 296 -13.04 5.76 4.14
N GLN A 297 -14.07 6.58 4.19
CA GLN A 297 -14.19 7.60 5.21
C GLN A 297 -14.74 6.94 6.48
N TYR A 298 -14.31 7.42 7.64
CA TYR A 298 -14.71 6.84 8.93
C TYR A 298 -15.54 7.85 9.74
N PRO A 299 -16.81 8.08 9.35
CA PRO A 299 -17.72 8.90 10.15
C PRO A 299 -17.97 8.22 11.49
N PHE A 300 -18.59 8.95 12.41
CA PHE A 300 -18.90 8.43 13.74
C PHE A 300 -19.79 7.19 13.68
N ALA A 301 -20.86 7.20 12.87
CA ALA A 301 -21.65 6.00 12.56
C ALA A 301 -20.98 5.22 11.44
N PRO A 302 -20.65 3.92 11.62
CA PRO A 302 -20.01 3.12 10.59
C PRO A 302 -20.82 3.08 9.30
N LEU A 303 -20.16 3.31 8.17
CA LEU A 303 -20.77 3.14 6.85
C LEU A 303 -20.93 1.66 6.52
N VAL A 304 -21.87 1.35 5.66
CA VAL A 304 -22.20 -0.01 5.23
C VAL A 304 -21.62 -0.31 3.87
N SER A 305 -20.90 -1.42 3.73
CA SER A 305 -20.29 -1.84 2.47
C SER A 305 -21.34 -2.12 1.40
N GLU A 306 -21.26 -1.42 0.27
CA GLU A 306 -22.09 -1.68 -0.90
C GLU A 306 -21.85 -3.09 -1.46
N SER A 307 -20.57 -3.47 -1.63
CA SER A 307 -20.19 -4.78 -2.16
C SER A 307 -20.75 -5.92 -1.29
N LYS A 308 -20.66 -5.80 0.04
CA LYS A 308 -21.21 -6.81 0.95
C LYS A 308 -22.73 -6.82 1.00
N ILE A 309 -23.43 -5.72 0.79
CA ILE A 309 -24.88 -5.72 0.62
C ILE A 309 -25.26 -6.43 -0.67
N LEU A 310 -24.55 -6.17 -1.76
CA LEU A 310 -24.77 -6.82 -3.05
C LEU A 310 -24.36 -8.29 -3.05
N GLU A 311 -23.29 -8.67 -2.35
CA GLU A 311 -22.80 -10.04 -2.22
C GLU A 311 -22.08 -10.20 -0.88
N THR A 312 -22.71 -10.82 0.10
CA THR A 312 -22.14 -10.94 1.46
C THR A 312 -20.85 -11.76 1.54
N ARG A 313 -20.59 -12.60 0.52
CA ARG A 313 -19.34 -13.37 0.40
C ARG A 313 -18.20 -12.56 -0.21
N HIS A 314 -18.47 -11.39 -0.80
CA HIS A 314 -17.43 -10.52 -1.32
C HIS A 314 -16.58 -9.97 -0.18
N MET A 315 -15.26 -10.17 -0.26
CA MET A 315 -14.35 -9.64 0.76
C MET A 315 -13.95 -8.21 0.41
N VAL A 316 -14.07 -7.31 1.38
CA VAL A 316 -13.54 -5.95 1.28
C VAL A 316 -12.41 -5.82 2.29
N ASN A 317 -11.18 -5.65 1.82
CA ASN A 317 -10.02 -5.39 2.66
C ASN A 317 -9.95 -3.89 2.94
N ILE A 318 -10.42 -3.47 4.11
CA ILE A 318 -10.45 -2.06 4.50
C ILE A 318 -9.03 -1.59 4.79
N SER A 319 -8.64 -0.45 4.25
CA SER A 319 -7.30 0.08 4.38
C SER A 319 -7.31 1.61 4.49
N ASP A 320 -6.74 2.12 5.57
CA ASP A 320 -6.19 3.48 5.62
C ASP A 320 -4.67 3.38 5.70
N ARG A 321 -4.03 3.39 4.52
CA ARG A 321 -2.61 3.10 4.31
C ARG A 321 -1.70 3.86 5.27
N TRP A 322 -2.01 5.11 5.52
CA TRP A 322 -1.16 6.03 6.25
C TRP A 322 -1.63 6.33 7.67
N ALA A 323 -2.76 5.77 8.10
CA ALA A 323 -3.21 5.94 9.46
C ALA A 323 -2.23 5.31 10.45
N ARG A 324 -1.88 6.07 11.46
CA ARG A 324 -1.00 5.62 12.56
C ARG A 324 -1.73 4.75 13.57
N SER A 325 -3.01 5.03 13.80
CA SER A 325 -3.93 4.18 14.54
C SER A 325 -4.82 3.42 13.57
N LYS A 326 -4.99 2.13 13.78
CA LYS A 326 -5.84 1.26 12.97
C LYS A 326 -7.24 1.06 13.57
N THR A 327 -7.62 1.90 14.52
CA THR A 327 -8.90 1.77 15.23
C THR A 327 -10.09 1.95 14.30
N ASP A 328 -10.08 3.00 13.47
CA ASP A 328 -11.23 3.34 12.63
C ASP A 328 -11.44 2.32 11.50
N ASP A 329 -10.37 1.97 10.79
CA ASP A 329 -10.41 0.96 9.74
C ASP A 329 -10.82 -0.42 10.31
N LEU A 330 -10.27 -0.82 11.46
CA LEU A 330 -10.60 -2.10 12.08
C LEU A 330 -12.03 -2.15 12.63
N GLN A 331 -12.55 -1.05 13.19
CA GLN A 331 -13.95 -0.96 13.60
C GLN A 331 -14.91 -1.03 12.40
N ALA A 332 -14.55 -0.36 11.29
CA ALA A 332 -15.32 -0.45 10.05
C ALA A 332 -15.29 -1.88 9.47
N ALA A 333 -14.14 -2.55 9.49
CA ALA A 333 -14.00 -3.94 9.05
C ALA A 333 -14.88 -4.87 9.88
N PHE A 334 -14.74 -4.84 11.20
CA PHE A 334 -15.48 -5.69 12.12
C PHE A 334 -16.99 -5.50 12.06
N PHE A 335 -17.44 -4.23 11.93
CA PHE A 335 -18.88 -3.93 11.77
C PHE A 335 -19.46 -4.52 10.49
N ASN A 336 -18.68 -4.52 9.40
CA ASN A 336 -19.09 -5.04 8.10
C ASN A 336 -18.77 -6.52 7.88
N GLY A 337 -18.15 -7.23 8.83
CA GLY A 337 -17.64 -8.58 8.62
C GLY A 337 -16.67 -8.66 7.45
N SER A 338 -15.80 -7.70 7.35
CA SER A 338 -14.86 -7.46 6.25
C SER A 338 -13.41 -7.64 6.71
N GLY A 339 -12.48 -7.78 5.77
CA GLY A 339 -11.06 -7.90 6.07
C GLY A 339 -10.38 -6.56 6.34
N LEU A 340 -9.15 -6.66 6.79
CA LEU A 340 -8.22 -5.54 6.97
C LEU A 340 -6.97 -5.76 6.13
N GLU A 341 -6.54 -4.72 5.41
CA GLU A 341 -5.22 -4.65 4.81
C GLU A 341 -4.33 -3.69 5.55
N THR A 342 -3.06 -4.05 5.70
CA THR A 342 -2.05 -3.20 6.34
C THR A 342 -0.88 -2.94 5.42
N TRP A 343 -0.34 -1.73 5.50
CA TRP A 343 0.86 -1.30 4.78
C TRP A 343 1.95 -0.96 5.79
N GLU A 344 2.96 -1.80 5.93
CA GLU A 344 3.95 -1.59 6.95
C GLU A 344 5.29 -1.06 6.42
N ASN A 345 5.78 -1.52 5.29
CA ASN A 345 7.08 -1.11 4.74
C ASN A 345 7.04 -0.75 3.24
N ILE A 346 5.89 -0.27 2.78
CA ILE A 346 5.71 0.17 1.40
C ILE A 346 6.59 1.39 1.11
N TRP A 347 7.19 1.41 -0.09
CA TRP A 347 8.17 2.42 -0.51
C TRP A 347 9.38 2.58 0.43
N SER A 348 9.80 1.49 1.08
CA SER A 348 10.83 1.51 2.12
C SER A 348 10.56 2.50 3.27
N VAL A 349 9.31 2.76 3.53
CA VAL A 349 8.83 3.56 4.67
C VAL A 349 8.17 2.61 5.66
N TRP A 350 8.67 2.58 6.89
CA TRP A 350 8.01 1.82 7.93
C TRP A 350 6.78 2.56 8.44
N ASN A 351 5.62 2.03 8.14
CA ASN A 351 4.33 2.49 8.63
C ASN A 351 3.75 1.49 9.65
N GLY A 352 4.55 1.14 10.63
CA GLY A 352 4.24 0.08 11.60
C GLY A 352 2.99 0.34 12.41
N ILE A 353 2.48 -0.73 13.02
CA ILE A 353 1.24 -0.75 13.78
C ILE A 353 1.56 -0.58 15.26
N THR A 354 0.75 0.22 15.96
CA THR A 354 0.89 0.44 17.40
C THR A 354 0.62 -0.85 18.20
N PRO A 355 1.14 -0.99 19.42
CA PRO A 355 0.84 -2.16 20.26
C PRO A 355 -0.66 -2.39 20.48
N ARG A 356 -1.44 -1.31 20.68
CA ARG A 356 -2.90 -1.39 20.80
C ARG A 356 -3.54 -1.83 19.49
N GLY A 357 -3.13 -1.25 18.35
CA GLY A 357 -3.62 -1.63 17.03
C GLY A 357 -3.34 -3.10 16.71
N ALA A 358 -2.13 -3.58 16.96
CA ALA A 358 -1.73 -4.97 16.73
C ALA A 358 -2.57 -5.96 17.56
N GLU A 359 -2.79 -5.67 18.85
CA GLU A 359 -3.63 -6.52 19.70
C GLU A 359 -5.11 -6.45 19.32
N SER A 360 -5.60 -5.29 18.88
CA SER A 360 -6.97 -5.15 18.35
C SER A 360 -7.16 -6.02 17.12
N ILE A 361 -6.22 -6.00 16.17
CA ILE A 361 -6.23 -6.86 14.98
C ILE A 361 -6.26 -8.33 15.38
N ARG A 362 -5.40 -8.75 16.31
CA ARG A 362 -5.34 -10.12 16.83
C ARG A 362 -6.70 -10.60 17.32
N ARG A 363 -7.37 -9.80 18.16
CA ARG A 363 -8.65 -10.17 18.78
C ARG A 363 -9.79 -10.17 17.77
N VAL A 364 -9.88 -9.13 16.94
CA VAL A 364 -10.90 -9.02 15.90
C VAL A 364 -10.78 -10.16 14.90
N ALA A 365 -9.62 -10.38 14.33
CA ALA A 365 -9.39 -11.47 13.38
C ALA A 365 -9.68 -12.87 13.98
N ALA A 366 -9.39 -13.08 15.26
CA ALA A 366 -9.73 -14.34 15.92
C ALA A 366 -11.25 -14.54 16.08
N VAL A 367 -11.99 -13.48 16.39
CA VAL A 367 -13.47 -13.52 16.44
C VAL A 367 -14.02 -13.79 15.05
N GLU A 368 -13.56 -13.06 14.03
CA GLU A 368 -14.03 -13.20 12.64
C GLU A 368 -13.75 -14.59 12.08
N ARG A 369 -12.55 -15.14 12.29
CA ARG A 369 -12.22 -16.52 11.86
C ARG A 369 -13.09 -17.56 12.55
N ALA A 370 -13.34 -17.43 13.85
CA ALA A 370 -14.23 -18.36 14.57
C ALA A 370 -15.69 -18.22 14.13
N ALA A 371 -16.11 -17.01 13.74
CA ALA A 371 -17.46 -16.66 13.34
C ALA A 371 -17.67 -16.62 11.81
N ALA A 372 -16.69 -17.03 11.02
CA ALA A 372 -16.69 -16.90 9.57
C ALA A 372 -18.00 -17.35 8.86
N PRO A 373 -18.65 -18.49 9.25
CA PRO A 373 -19.91 -18.88 8.62
C PRO A 373 -21.05 -17.87 8.79
N PHE A 374 -21.03 -17.08 9.87
CA PHE A 374 -22.04 -16.03 10.09
C PHE A 374 -21.78 -14.82 9.18
N LEU A 375 -20.52 -14.44 8.99
CA LEU A 375 -20.12 -13.21 8.29
C LEU A 375 -20.31 -13.28 6.75
N VAL A 376 -20.65 -14.45 6.23
CA VAL A 376 -20.98 -14.69 4.81
C VAL A 376 -22.49 -14.99 4.60
N THR A 377 -23.31 -14.90 5.64
CA THR A 377 -24.75 -15.15 5.53
C THR A 377 -25.43 -14.09 4.66
N PRO A 378 -26.34 -14.46 3.75
CA PRO A 378 -27.11 -13.49 2.96
C PRO A 378 -28.11 -12.65 3.77
N ASN A 379 -28.30 -13.01 5.06
CA ASN A 379 -29.27 -12.39 5.94
C ASN A 379 -28.68 -11.31 6.86
N TRP A 380 -27.48 -10.80 6.57
CA TRP A 380 -26.87 -9.73 7.33
C TRP A 380 -27.80 -8.52 7.49
N GLN A 381 -27.91 -8.01 8.71
CA GLN A 381 -28.71 -6.83 9.07
C GLN A 381 -27.79 -5.76 9.69
N PRO A 382 -27.26 -4.83 8.90
CA PRO A 382 -26.43 -3.75 9.44
C PRO A 382 -27.24 -2.76 10.27
N LEU A 383 -26.59 -2.07 11.20
CA LEU A 383 -27.18 -1.06 12.07
C LEU A 383 -28.35 -1.60 12.89
N TYR A 384 -28.16 -2.78 13.53
CA TYR A 384 -29.13 -3.29 14.50
C TYR A 384 -29.24 -2.31 15.69
N PRO A 385 -30.47 -1.99 16.18
CA PRO A 385 -30.67 -1.03 17.26
C PRO A 385 -29.95 -1.44 18.55
N THR A 386 -29.19 -0.51 19.13
CA THR A 386 -28.47 -0.66 20.40
C THR A 386 -29.08 0.20 21.48
N GLN A 387 -28.76 -0.05 22.76
CA GLN A 387 -29.31 0.69 23.90
C GLN A 387 -28.39 1.85 24.36
N GLN A 388 -27.19 1.94 23.82
CA GLN A 388 -26.20 2.98 24.19
C GLN A 388 -25.90 3.88 23.00
N PHE A 389 -25.71 5.18 23.29
CA PHE A 389 -25.28 6.15 22.30
C PHE A 389 -23.87 5.79 21.81
N GLY A 390 -23.63 5.93 20.50
CA GLY A 390 -22.31 5.67 19.89
C GLY A 390 -21.88 4.22 19.84
N VAL A 391 -22.79 3.29 20.15
CA VAL A 391 -22.62 1.86 19.95
C VAL A 391 -23.38 1.42 18.70
N PHE A 392 -22.69 0.73 17.80
CA PHE A 392 -23.27 0.27 16.55
C PHE A 392 -23.10 -1.24 16.40
N ALA A 393 -24.15 -1.93 15.97
CA ALA A 393 -24.16 -3.38 15.84
C ALA A 393 -24.61 -3.84 14.45
N SER A 394 -24.00 -4.92 13.98
CA SER A 394 -24.46 -5.72 12.86
C SER A 394 -25.01 -7.04 13.37
N GLU A 395 -26.15 -7.47 12.85
CA GLU A 395 -26.79 -8.76 13.14
C GLU A 395 -26.54 -9.73 11.98
N TRP A 396 -26.10 -10.95 12.30
CA TRP A 396 -25.74 -12.01 11.35
C TRP A 396 -26.52 -13.28 11.65
N PRO A 397 -27.77 -13.42 11.18
CA PRO A 397 -28.57 -14.64 11.41
C PRO A 397 -28.05 -15.80 10.56
N LEU A 398 -27.93 -16.99 11.17
CA LEU A 398 -27.56 -18.24 10.52
C LEU A 398 -28.38 -19.42 11.11
N GLY A 399 -29.43 -19.84 10.43
CA GLY A 399 -30.36 -20.84 10.96
C GLY A 399 -31.07 -20.36 12.22
N GLU A 400 -30.94 -21.10 13.32
CA GLU A 400 -31.47 -20.71 14.63
C GLU A 400 -30.54 -19.82 15.45
N GLU A 401 -29.29 -19.66 15.00
CA GLU A 401 -28.26 -18.89 15.69
C GLU A 401 -28.17 -17.47 15.14
N THR A 402 -27.64 -16.58 15.94
CA THR A 402 -27.38 -15.19 15.52
C THR A 402 -26.10 -14.69 16.16
N LEU A 403 -25.21 -14.11 15.35
CA LEU A 403 -24.04 -13.37 15.82
C LEU A 403 -24.34 -11.87 15.76
N PHE A 404 -23.84 -11.12 16.73
CA PHE A 404 -23.77 -9.66 16.68
C PHE A 404 -22.30 -9.24 16.73
N THR A 405 -21.84 -8.45 15.76
CA THR A 405 -20.56 -7.71 15.82
C THR A 405 -20.85 -6.28 16.19
N ILE A 406 -20.16 -5.74 17.19
CA ILE A 406 -20.51 -4.48 17.85
C ILE A 406 -19.26 -3.62 17.99
N VAL A 407 -19.40 -2.33 17.77
CA VAL A 407 -18.31 -1.35 17.95
C VAL A 407 -18.77 -0.20 18.83
N ASN A 408 -17.91 0.21 19.76
CA ASN A 408 -18.07 1.42 20.55
C ASN A 408 -17.24 2.55 19.94
N ARG A 409 -17.90 3.57 19.42
CA ARG A 409 -17.26 4.74 18.82
C ARG A 409 -16.98 5.87 19.83
N ASN A 410 -17.36 5.66 21.10
CA ASN A 410 -17.15 6.66 22.14
C ASN A 410 -15.72 6.65 22.68
N GLU A 411 -15.30 7.83 23.18
CA GLU A 411 -14.03 8.05 23.88
C GLU A 411 -14.03 7.54 25.33
N TYR A 412 -15.05 6.77 25.74
CA TYR A 412 -15.23 6.28 27.11
C TYR A 412 -15.78 4.87 27.14
N ASP A 413 -15.49 4.18 28.24
CA ASP A 413 -16.00 2.84 28.53
C ASP A 413 -17.50 2.88 28.80
N LEU A 414 -18.20 1.84 28.37
CA LEU A 414 -19.62 1.65 28.58
C LEU A 414 -19.90 0.40 29.37
N THR A 415 -20.91 0.45 30.24
CA THR A 415 -21.41 -0.68 31.02
C THR A 415 -22.93 -0.73 30.97
N GLY A 416 -23.53 -1.88 31.33
CA GLY A 416 -24.98 -2.06 31.40
C GLY A 416 -25.63 -2.49 30.10
N PRO A 417 -26.90 -2.10 29.87
CA PRO A 417 -27.68 -2.60 28.72
C PRO A 417 -27.11 -2.13 27.40
N GLN A 418 -26.85 -3.09 26.50
CA GLN A 418 -26.32 -2.84 25.16
C GLN A 418 -27.28 -3.28 24.05
N LEU A 419 -27.89 -4.48 24.20
CA LEU A 419 -28.77 -5.05 23.18
C LEU A 419 -30.13 -5.43 23.80
N GLU A 420 -31.19 -5.22 23.03
CA GLU A 420 -32.52 -5.70 23.31
C GLU A 420 -32.96 -6.65 22.21
N LEU A 421 -33.33 -7.88 22.56
CA LEU A 421 -33.67 -8.96 21.63
C LEU A 421 -35.04 -9.55 21.97
N ALA A 422 -35.70 -10.16 20.98
CA ALA A 422 -36.88 -10.95 21.24
C ALA A 422 -36.53 -12.19 22.08
N TYR A 423 -37.33 -12.47 23.11
CA TYR A 423 -37.16 -13.67 23.94
C TYR A 423 -37.43 -14.93 23.10
N ARG A 424 -36.46 -15.85 23.15
CA ARG A 424 -36.58 -17.20 22.58
C ARG A 424 -36.22 -18.24 23.65
N ALA A 425 -37.12 -19.14 23.97
CA ALA A 425 -36.87 -20.15 24.99
C ALA A 425 -35.74 -21.09 24.58
N GLY A 426 -34.87 -21.44 25.53
CA GLY A 426 -33.73 -22.38 25.31
C GLY A 426 -32.51 -21.79 24.62
N MET A 427 -32.46 -20.48 24.42
CA MET A 427 -31.26 -19.82 23.88
C MET A 427 -30.30 -19.45 24.99
N HIS A 428 -29.01 -19.54 24.65
CA HIS A 428 -27.88 -19.09 25.43
C HIS A 428 -27.25 -17.88 24.76
N TYR A 429 -26.58 -17.03 25.54
CA TYR A 429 -26.00 -15.75 25.09
C TYR A 429 -24.52 -15.71 25.49
N TYR A 430 -23.63 -15.80 24.54
CA TYR A 430 -22.19 -15.82 24.78
C TYR A 430 -21.55 -14.50 24.34
N ASP A 431 -20.88 -13.86 25.28
CA ASP A 431 -19.99 -12.75 25.00
C ASP A 431 -18.63 -13.32 24.56
N LEU A 432 -18.45 -13.41 23.25
CA LEU A 432 -17.23 -13.96 22.62
C LEU A 432 -16.02 -13.07 22.86
N TRP A 433 -16.24 -11.76 23.07
CA TRP A 433 -15.14 -10.82 23.31
C TRP A 433 -14.52 -10.98 24.70
N HIS A 434 -15.34 -11.26 25.72
CA HIS A 434 -14.90 -11.45 27.10
C HIS A 434 -14.83 -12.92 27.55
N GLY A 435 -15.28 -13.86 26.72
CA GLY A 435 -15.23 -15.28 27.00
C GLY A 435 -16.18 -15.73 28.12
N LYS A 436 -17.38 -15.13 28.23
CA LYS A 436 -18.37 -15.43 29.29
C LYS A 436 -19.76 -15.65 28.72
N GLU A 437 -20.57 -16.45 29.43
CA GLU A 437 -22.00 -16.57 29.16
C GLU A 437 -22.74 -15.45 29.92
N LEU A 438 -23.63 -14.75 29.21
CA LEU A 438 -24.43 -13.67 29.74
C LEU A 438 -25.77 -14.20 30.28
N GLN A 439 -26.25 -13.60 31.35
CA GLN A 439 -27.59 -13.86 31.89
C GLN A 439 -28.51 -12.71 31.48
N PRO A 440 -29.49 -12.95 30.61
CA PRO A 440 -30.39 -11.89 30.14
C PRO A 440 -31.35 -11.42 31.24
N THR A 441 -31.66 -10.13 31.22
CA THR A 441 -32.83 -9.60 31.95
C THR A 441 -34.06 -9.78 31.09
N VAL A 442 -35.04 -10.59 31.56
CA VAL A 442 -36.27 -10.91 30.81
C VAL A 442 -37.42 -10.00 31.23
N SER A 443 -38.09 -9.38 30.26
CA SER A 443 -39.29 -8.54 30.48
C SER A 443 -40.33 -8.84 29.40
N GLY A 444 -41.27 -9.72 29.71
CA GLY A 444 -42.28 -10.19 28.75
C GLY A 444 -41.64 -10.98 27.60
N ASP A 445 -41.86 -10.53 26.36
CA ASP A 445 -41.33 -11.14 25.13
C ASP A 445 -39.99 -10.56 24.70
N VAL A 446 -39.35 -9.80 25.58
CA VAL A 446 -38.09 -9.11 25.31
C VAL A 446 -37.04 -9.48 26.36
N ILE A 447 -35.79 -9.57 25.93
CA ILE A 447 -34.61 -9.69 26.80
C ILE A 447 -33.70 -8.52 26.58
N THR A 448 -32.97 -8.17 27.64
CA THR A 448 -31.89 -7.18 27.61
C THR A 448 -30.57 -7.88 27.96
N LEU A 449 -29.53 -7.64 27.18
CA LEU A 449 -28.17 -8.12 27.41
C LEU A 449 -27.29 -6.97 27.92
N ASP A 450 -26.72 -7.19 29.09
CA ASP A 450 -25.80 -6.27 29.76
C ASP A 450 -24.36 -6.76 29.59
N PHE A 451 -23.48 -5.93 29.04
CA PHE A 451 -22.05 -6.22 28.94
C PHE A 451 -21.23 -4.94 28.82
N ASP A 452 -19.95 -5.04 29.16
CA ASP A 452 -19.05 -3.92 29.14
C ASP A 452 -18.41 -3.77 27.74
N MET A 453 -18.10 -2.54 27.36
CA MET A 453 -17.35 -2.22 26.15
C MET A 453 -16.32 -1.13 26.44
N GLU A 454 -15.07 -1.35 26.07
CA GLU A 454 -14.01 -0.36 26.20
C GLU A 454 -14.25 0.84 25.25
N GLN A 455 -13.68 1.98 25.57
CA GLN A 455 -13.59 3.12 24.64
C GLN A 455 -12.93 2.67 23.32
N HIS A 456 -13.51 3.05 22.19
CA HIS A 456 -13.11 2.58 20.86
C HIS A 456 -12.96 1.06 20.77
N GLY A 457 -13.77 0.35 21.57
CA GLY A 457 -13.68 -1.11 21.72
C GLY A 457 -14.66 -1.85 20.81
N TYR A 458 -14.72 -3.15 21.05
CA TYR A 458 -15.46 -4.12 20.26
C TYR A 458 -16.34 -4.99 21.18
N GLY A 459 -17.38 -5.58 20.60
CA GLY A 459 -18.22 -6.59 21.25
C GLY A 459 -18.63 -7.64 20.24
N ALA A 460 -18.76 -8.88 20.70
CA ALA A 460 -19.22 -9.99 19.87
C ALA A 460 -20.15 -10.88 20.69
N ILE A 461 -21.44 -10.93 20.32
CA ILE A 461 -22.45 -11.70 21.06
C ILE A 461 -22.99 -12.82 20.17
N LEU A 462 -22.86 -14.05 20.62
CA LEU A 462 -23.46 -15.21 19.96
C LEU A 462 -24.74 -15.63 20.71
N VAL A 463 -25.84 -15.71 19.98
CA VAL A 463 -27.12 -16.26 20.45
C VAL A 463 -27.30 -17.63 19.83
N THR A 464 -27.33 -18.69 20.62
CA THR A 464 -27.39 -20.08 20.15
C THR A 464 -28.13 -20.99 21.12
N PRO A 465 -28.81 -22.03 20.64
CA PRO A 465 -29.42 -23.02 21.57
C PRO A 465 -28.34 -23.86 22.27
N LYS A 466 -27.11 -23.94 21.72
CA LYS A 466 -25.99 -24.65 22.32
C LYS A 466 -24.68 -24.29 21.64
N LEU A 467 -23.68 -23.95 22.40
CA LEU A 467 -22.31 -23.76 21.87
C LEU A 467 -21.78 -25.12 21.40
N GLN A 468 -21.60 -25.29 20.09
CA GLN A 468 -21.14 -26.54 19.49
C GLN A 468 -19.90 -26.41 18.61
N SER A 469 -19.52 -25.18 18.24
CA SER A 469 -18.36 -24.94 17.38
C SER A 469 -17.06 -25.05 18.19
N PRO A 470 -16.16 -25.99 17.86
CA PRO A 470 -14.85 -26.07 18.53
C PRO A 470 -14.03 -24.77 18.43
N ALA A 471 -14.16 -24.03 17.32
CA ALA A 471 -13.52 -22.75 17.13
C ALA A 471 -14.05 -21.69 18.12
N MET A 472 -15.36 -21.62 18.30
CA MET A 472 -16.01 -20.72 19.26
C MET A 472 -15.65 -21.10 20.72
N GLU A 473 -15.61 -22.39 21.04
CA GLU A 473 -15.17 -22.85 22.36
C GLU A 473 -13.69 -22.50 22.66
N ALA A 474 -12.83 -22.62 21.66
CA ALA A 474 -11.44 -22.22 21.76
C ALA A 474 -11.28 -20.69 21.92
N LEU A 475 -12.05 -19.94 21.13
CA LEU A 475 -12.12 -18.49 21.24
C LEU A 475 -12.55 -18.05 22.63
N MET A 476 -13.64 -18.60 23.17
CA MET A 476 -14.13 -18.29 24.52
C MET A 476 -13.05 -18.47 25.59
N LYS A 477 -12.27 -19.54 25.52
CA LYS A 477 -11.17 -19.79 26.46
C LYS A 477 -10.06 -18.75 26.32
N THR A 478 -9.73 -18.32 25.10
CA THR A 478 -8.71 -17.31 24.84
C THR A 478 -9.19 -15.93 25.28
N SER A 479 -10.44 -15.58 25.02
CA SER A 479 -11.03 -14.28 25.35
C SER A 479 -11.08 -13.99 26.86
N VAL A 480 -11.20 -15.00 27.70
CA VAL A 480 -11.05 -14.84 29.17
C VAL A 480 -9.69 -14.23 29.52
N HIS A 481 -8.63 -14.63 28.82
CA HIS A 481 -7.29 -14.06 29.05
C HIS A 481 -7.17 -12.65 28.51
N TRP A 482 -7.81 -12.36 27.36
CA TRP A 482 -7.82 -11.02 26.79
C TRP A 482 -8.57 -10.02 27.65
N ALA A 483 -9.70 -10.42 28.24
CA ALA A 483 -10.46 -9.59 29.16
C ALA A 483 -9.65 -9.12 30.39
N ALA A 484 -8.62 -9.87 30.78
CA ALA A 484 -7.71 -9.48 31.86
C ALA A 484 -6.71 -8.38 31.44
N THR A 485 -6.57 -8.09 30.15
CA THR A 485 -5.67 -7.06 29.62
C THR A 485 -6.48 -6.14 28.69
N PRO A 486 -7.06 -5.06 29.23
CA PRO A 486 -7.82 -4.10 28.40
C PRO A 486 -6.97 -3.51 27.27
N LEU A 487 -7.58 -3.27 26.10
CA LEU A 487 -6.91 -2.63 24.96
C LEU A 487 -6.39 -1.23 25.34
N SER A 488 -7.11 -0.52 26.21
CA SER A 488 -6.74 0.79 26.74
C SER A 488 -5.46 0.77 27.58
N SER A 489 -5.02 -0.41 28.07
CA SER A 489 -3.75 -0.57 28.78
C SER A 489 -2.53 -0.61 27.84
N LEU A 490 -2.74 -0.78 26.55
CA LEU A 490 -1.70 -0.85 25.54
C LEU A 490 -1.48 0.52 24.88
N SER A 491 -0.23 0.80 24.52
CA SER A 491 0.14 2.07 23.90
C SER A 491 -0.41 2.18 22.49
N ASP A 492 -1.07 3.31 22.19
CA ASP A 492 -1.46 3.72 20.83
C ASP A 492 -0.46 4.74 20.24
N GLN A 493 0.70 4.88 20.85
CA GLN A 493 1.74 5.77 20.35
C GLN A 493 2.53 5.08 19.23
N TRP A 494 2.38 5.61 18.02
CA TRP A 494 3.21 5.23 16.88
C TRP A 494 4.65 5.72 17.04
N LYS A 495 5.61 4.89 16.61
CA LYS A 495 7.04 5.23 16.59
C LYS A 495 7.66 4.77 15.27
N PRO A 496 8.48 5.61 14.62
CA PRO A 496 9.25 5.17 13.47
C PRO A 496 10.29 4.13 13.89
N LEU A 497 10.68 3.25 12.96
CA LEU A 497 11.88 2.42 13.16
C LEU A 497 13.13 3.31 13.00
N PRO A 498 14.09 3.23 13.94
CA PRO A 498 15.35 3.92 13.79
C PRO A 498 16.17 3.27 12.67
N GLN A 499 16.72 4.11 11.79
CA GLN A 499 17.60 3.67 10.72
C GLN A 499 19.07 3.87 11.09
N GLN A 500 19.92 3.00 10.58
CA GLN A 500 21.37 3.04 10.79
C GLN A 500 22.08 3.17 9.46
N LEU A 501 22.97 4.16 9.37
CA LEU A 501 23.90 4.28 8.27
C LEU A 501 24.90 3.11 8.29
N ILE A 502 25.06 2.43 7.16
CA ILE A 502 26.08 1.40 6.99
C ILE A 502 27.45 2.08 6.85
N PRO A 503 28.43 1.76 7.72
CA PRO A 503 29.71 2.44 7.70
C PRO A 503 30.49 2.23 6.37
N ILE A 504 31.00 3.29 5.80
CA ILE A 504 31.96 3.26 4.70
C ILE A 504 33.37 3.38 5.29
N ALA A 505 34.20 2.38 5.05
CA ALA A 505 35.58 2.39 5.56
C ALA A 505 36.42 3.48 4.88
N ALA A 506 37.20 4.19 5.67
CA ALA A 506 38.14 5.17 5.16
C ALA A 506 39.24 4.52 4.26
N THR A 507 39.76 5.27 3.31
CA THR A 507 40.84 4.84 2.41
C THR A 507 42.24 5.19 2.98
N GLU A 508 43.27 4.54 2.43
CA GLU A 508 44.60 5.01 2.63
C GLU A 508 44.85 6.36 1.90
N ARG A 509 45.61 7.24 2.53
CA ARG A 509 45.99 8.52 1.92
C ARG A 509 46.87 8.30 0.69
N PRO A 510 46.58 8.94 -0.46
CA PRO A 510 47.41 8.78 -1.64
C PRO A 510 48.78 9.49 -1.45
N LYS A 511 49.85 8.89 -1.95
CA LYS A 511 51.21 9.43 -1.88
C LYS A 511 51.44 10.57 -2.88
N SER A 512 50.65 10.68 -3.89
CA SER A 512 50.63 11.71 -4.93
C SER A 512 49.23 11.96 -5.39
N ASP A 513 48.98 13.05 -6.10
CA ASP A 513 47.68 13.36 -6.67
C ASP A 513 47.21 12.22 -7.56
N PRO A 514 46.03 11.60 -7.28
CA PRO A 514 45.52 10.48 -8.06
C PRO A 514 45.15 10.95 -9.48
N PRO A 515 45.52 10.20 -10.52
CA PRO A 515 45.16 10.56 -11.89
C PRO A 515 43.63 10.52 -12.07
N ASN A 516 43.11 11.42 -12.91
CA ASN A 516 41.67 11.55 -13.22
C ASN A 516 40.75 11.84 -12.03
N MET A 517 41.32 12.30 -10.91
CA MET A 517 40.56 12.73 -9.74
C MET A 517 40.74 14.22 -9.47
N LEU A 518 39.73 14.82 -8.87
CA LEU A 518 39.73 16.24 -8.52
C LEU A 518 39.72 16.38 -7.00
N LYS A 519 40.54 17.28 -6.48
CA LYS A 519 40.61 17.53 -5.04
C LYS A 519 39.49 18.47 -4.61
N ILE A 520 38.68 18.01 -3.67
CA ILE A 520 37.64 18.79 -3.03
C ILE A 520 38.19 19.29 -1.68
N PRO A 521 38.17 20.60 -1.41
CA PRO A 521 38.74 21.15 -0.19
C PRO A 521 37.88 20.87 1.02
N THR A 522 38.47 20.92 2.22
CA THR A 522 37.75 20.89 3.50
C THR A 522 36.76 22.05 3.60
N ALA A 523 35.55 21.79 4.07
CA ALA A 523 34.54 22.81 4.31
C ALA A 523 33.53 22.41 5.40
N ASP A 524 32.95 23.40 6.03
CA ASP A 524 31.69 23.26 6.75
C ASP A 524 30.55 23.48 5.74
N PHE A 525 30.02 22.39 5.26
CA PHE A 525 29.03 22.38 4.18
C PHE A 525 27.61 22.31 4.70
N LEU A 526 26.73 23.19 4.22
CA LEU A 526 25.31 23.14 4.53
C LEU A 526 24.62 22.08 3.66
N PHE A 527 24.59 20.87 4.17
CA PHE A 527 23.91 19.75 3.53
C PHE A 527 22.39 19.92 3.64
N ARG A 528 21.71 19.82 2.51
CA ARG A 528 20.25 19.98 2.41
C ARG A 528 19.68 18.93 1.49
N VAL A 529 18.66 18.21 1.94
CA VAL A 529 17.89 17.26 1.11
C VAL A 529 16.40 17.50 1.26
N ASN A 530 15.71 17.50 0.13
CA ASN A 530 14.28 17.34 0.03
C ASN A 530 14.03 15.92 -0.43
N GLY A 531 13.62 15.06 0.48
CA GLY A 531 13.32 13.66 0.20
C GLY A 531 12.04 13.50 -0.65
N ILE A 532 11.77 12.26 -1.01
CA ILE A 532 10.69 11.86 -1.90
C ILE A 532 9.34 12.31 -1.33
N GLU A 533 8.49 12.91 -2.18
CA GLU A 533 7.09 13.13 -1.90
C GLU A 533 6.30 11.89 -2.29
N ILE A 534 5.75 11.19 -1.31
CA ILE A 534 4.83 10.08 -1.50
C ILE A 534 3.42 10.51 -1.11
N GLU A 535 2.43 9.72 -1.50
CA GLU A 535 1.05 9.92 -1.06
C GLU A 535 0.93 10.05 0.46
N GLY A 536 0.08 10.94 0.91
CA GLY A 536 -0.22 11.17 2.32
C GLY A 536 0.72 12.17 2.99
N GLU A 537 0.32 12.63 4.17
CA GLU A 537 1.03 13.63 4.98
C GLU A 537 2.07 12.95 5.90
N ASN A 538 2.99 12.20 5.35
CA ASN A 538 3.98 11.48 6.13
C ASN A 538 5.30 12.25 6.22
N TRP A 539 5.57 12.83 7.38
CA TRP A 539 6.83 13.51 7.67
C TRP A 539 7.85 12.61 8.35
N ALA A 540 7.42 11.76 9.27
CA ALA A 540 8.27 10.87 10.04
C ALA A 540 8.29 9.47 9.43
N GLY A 541 9.48 8.86 9.32
CA GLY A 541 9.68 7.52 8.77
C GLY A 541 9.66 7.45 7.25
N LEU A 542 9.57 8.59 6.56
CA LEU A 542 9.35 8.66 5.13
C LEU A 542 10.62 8.48 4.31
N ASP A 543 11.73 9.02 4.78
CA ASP A 543 13.02 8.99 4.10
C ASP A 543 14.08 8.30 4.97
N VAL A 544 15.35 8.57 4.75
CA VAL A 544 16.44 8.04 5.58
C VAL A 544 16.62 8.85 6.86
N GLN A 545 17.28 8.28 7.85
CA GLN A 545 17.71 8.95 9.06
C GLN A 545 19.21 9.15 9.02
N TYR A 546 19.65 10.40 8.89
CA TYR A 546 21.07 10.71 8.95
C TYR A 546 21.63 10.55 10.37
N PRO A 547 22.97 10.34 10.54
CA PRO A 547 23.57 10.10 11.85
C PRO A 547 23.39 11.21 12.90
N TRP A 548 23.04 12.41 12.48
CA TRP A 548 22.78 13.57 13.35
C TRP A 548 21.29 13.79 13.65
N GLU A 549 20.42 12.88 13.23
CA GLU A 549 18.96 12.97 13.39
C GLU A 549 18.47 11.93 14.39
N ASP A 550 17.38 12.27 15.06
CA ASP A 550 16.73 11.43 16.06
C ASP A 550 15.64 10.52 15.46
N THR A 551 15.20 10.80 14.21
CA THR A 551 14.14 10.05 13.50
C THR A 551 14.29 10.24 11.99
N PRO A 552 13.89 9.25 11.17
CA PRO A 552 13.77 9.42 9.73
C PRO A 552 12.77 10.55 9.40
N ARG A 553 13.09 11.38 8.41
CA ARG A 553 12.26 12.54 8.02
C ARG A 553 12.45 12.90 6.55
N ARG A 554 11.51 13.63 5.98
CA ARG A 554 11.51 14.02 4.57
C ARG A 554 12.47 15.17 4.25
N HIS A 555 12.60 16.13 5.14
CA HIS A 555 13.42 17.31 4.91
C HIS A 555 14.62 17.31 5.86
N HIS A 556 15.79 17.43 5.29
CA HIS A 556 17.06 17.39 5.99
C HIS A 556 17.81 18.70 5.81
N LEU A 557 18.37 19.21 6.88
CA LEU A 557 19.21 20.41 6.89
C LEU A 557 20.22 20.30 8.03
N HIS A 558 21.50 20.20 7.68
CA HIS A 558 22.57 20.12 8.68
C HIS A 558 23.89 20.66 8.13
N THR A 559 24.69 21.32 8.97
CA THR A 559 26.06 21.70 8.59
C THR A 559 26.99 20.53 8.90
N VAL A 560 27.57 19.93 7.85
CA VAL A 560 28.50 18.80 7.95
C VAL A 560 29.93 19.32 7.76
N HIS A 561 30.79 18.98 8.68
CA HIS A 561 32.24 19.19 8.49
C HIS A 561 32.80 18.12 7.55
N ILE A 562 33.07 18.47 6.32
CA ILE A 562 33.63 17.58 5.28
C ILE A 562 35.14 17.82 5.19
N LYS A 563 35.91 16.76 5.49
CA LYS A 563 37.38 16.78 5.28
C LYS A 563 37.68 16.76 3.80
N SER A 564 38.90 17.25 3.41
CA SER A 564 39.29 17.20 2.01
C SER A 564 39.37 15.76 1.51
N PHE A 565 38.94 15.56 0.27
CA PHE A 565 38.98 14.28 -0.42
C PHE A 565 39.21 14.45 -1.91
N TRP A 566 39.58 13.37 -2.56
CA TRP A 566 39.64 13.29 -4.01
C TRP A 566 38.42 12.59 -4.53
N ILE A 567 37.82 13.08 -5.61
CA ILE A 567 36.67 12.47 -6.27
C ILE A 567 36.98 12.17 -7.73
N ASP A 568 36.51 11.04 -8.25
CA ASP A 568 36.62 10.74 -9.69
C ASP A 568 35.99 11.88 -10.50
N LYS A 569 36.73 12.40 -11.49
CA LYS A 569 36.21 13.45 -12.38
C LYS A 569 34.96 12.99 -13.11
N TYR A 570 34.87 11.73 -13.49
CA TYR A 570 33.80 11.09 -14.22
C TYR A 570 33.25 9.90 -13.42
N PRO A 571 32.00 9.41 -13.71
CA PRO A 571 31.59 8.08 -13.28
C PRO A 571 32.54 7.00 -13.83
N VAL A 572 32.66 5.88 -13.13
CA VAL A 572 33.49 4.74 -13.57
C VAL A 572 33.01 4.25 -14.92
N THR A 573 33.91 4.15 -15.88
CA THR A 573 33.60 3.75 -17.25
C THR A 573 33.63 2.23 -17.44
N ASN A 574 33.04 1.77 -18.56
CA ASN A 574 33.11 0.36 -18.95
C ASN A 574 34.58 -0.12 -19.11
N ALA A 575 35.46 0.72 -19.68
CA ALA A 575 36.88 0.36 -19.84
C ALA A 575 37.57 0.19 -18.49
N GLU A 576 37.35 1.08 -17.54
CA GLU A 576 37.91 0.98 -16.19
C GLU A 576 37.40 -0.24 -15.43
N PHE A 577 36.10 -0.50 -15.52
CA PHE A 577 35.49 -1.68 -14.88
C PHE A 577 35.98 -2.99 -15.53
N LYS A 578 36.20 -3.00 -16.85
CA LYS A 578 36.86 -4.12 -17.55
C LYS A 578 38.24 -4.39 -17.01
N GLY A 579 39.03 -3.36 -16.78
CA GLY A 579 40.37 -3.47 -16.16
C GLY A 579 40.34 -4.11 -14.78
N PHE A 580 39.29 -3.79 -13.96
CA PHE A 580 39.05 -4.46 -12.68
C PHE A 580 38.78 -5.95 -12.84
N LEU A 581 37.86 -6.30 -13.77
CA LEU A 581 37.51 -7.71 -14.02
C LEU A 581 38.72 -8.52 -14.52
N ASP A 582 39.51 -7.95 -15.44
CA ASP A 582 40.70 -8.62 -15.99
C ASP A 582 41.77 -8.85 -14.94
N ALA A 583 41.95 -7.87 -14.01
CA ALA A 583 42.94 -7.95 -12.94
C ALA A 583 42.54 -8.89 -11.77
N THR A 584 41.28 -9.01 -11.49
CA THR A 584 40.81 -9.71 -10.27
C THR A 584 40.03 -10.98 -10.54
N HIS A 585 39.56 -11.19 -11.77
CA HIS A 585 38.62 -12.24 -12.13
C HIS A 585 37.36 -12.22 -11.25
N TYR A 586 36.91 -11.01 -10.91
CA TYR A 586 35.73 -10.83 -10.05
C TYR A 586 34.50 -11.46 -10.68
N HIS A 587 33.81 -12.28 -9.89
CA HIS A 587 32.50 -12.83 -10.18
C HIS A 587 31.59 -12.61 -8.96
N PRO A 588 30.46 -11.93 -9.12
CA PRO A 588 29.50 -11.80 -8.03
C PRO A 588 28.85 -13.17 -7.72
N ARG A 589 28.46 -13.38 -6.46
CA ARG A 589 27.75 -14.60 -6.06
C ARG A 589 26.39 -14.74 -6.75
N ASP A 590 25.70 -13.60 -6.89
CA ASP A 590 24.46 -13.44 -7.64
C ASP A 590 24.80 -12.67 -8.92
N ASP A 591 24.82 -13.36 -10.05
CA ASP A 591 25.25 -12.82 -11.34
C ASP A 591 24.09 -12.41 -12.27
N TYR A 592 22.85 -12.65 -11.88
CA TYR A 592 21.71 -12.26 -12.68
C TYR A 592 21.69 -10.73 -12.87
N ASN A 593 21.47 -10.27 -14.08
CA ASN A 593 21.60 -8.88 -14.51
C ASN A 593 23.02 -8.27 -14.37
N PHE A 594 24.06 -9.01 -13.94
CA PHE A 594 25.40 -8.47 -13.87
C PHE A 594 25.93 -8.16 -15.26
N LEU A 595 26.24 -6.87 -15.49
CA LEU A 595 26.73 -6.36 -16.79
C LEU A 595 25.87 -6.89 -17.97
N LYS A 596 24.54 -6.80 -17.83
CA LYS A 596 23.53 -7.40 -18.71
C LYS A 596 23.73 -7.10 -20.19
N ASP A 597 24.29 -5.93 -20.53
CA ASP A 597 24.54 -5.52 -21.92
C ASP A 597 25.88 -6.03 -22.47
N TRP A 598 26.73 -6.66 -21.63
CA TRP A 598 28.01 -7.16 -22.06
C TRP A 598 27.88 -8.55 -22.72
N VAL A 599 28.65 -8.78 -23.77
CA VAL A 599 28.66 -10.04 -24.48
C VAL A 599 30.08 -10.63 -24.48
N ASN A 600 30.21 -11.90 -24.16
CA ASN A 600 31.52 -12.60 -24.08
C ASN A 600 32.53 -11.89 -23.17
N GLY A 601 32.06 -11.35 -22.04
CA GLY A 601 32.89 -10.69 -21.03
C GLY A 601 33.43 -9.31 -21.43
N THR A 602 32.82 -8.65 -22.41
CA THR A 602 33.17 -7.30 -22.83
C THR A 602 31.96 -6.44 -23.16
N TYR A 603 32.12 -5.13 -23.03
CA TYR A 603 31.08 -4.14 -23.35
C TYR A 603 30.85 -4.02 -24.87
N PRO A 604 29.68 -3.48 -25.30
CA PRO A 604 29.41 -3.19 -26.71
C PRO A 604 30.43 -2.23 -27.32
N ALA A 605 30.72 -2.38 -28.61
CA ALA A 605 31.64 -1.49 -29.32
C ALA A 605 31.22 -0.02 -29.21
N GLY A 606 32.15 0.86 -28.87
CA GLY A 606 31.89 2.28 -28.64
C GLY A 606 31.35 2.64 -27.23
N TRP A 607 31.31 1.67 -26.30
CA TRP A 607 30.92 1.90 -24.90
C TRP A 607 32.11 2.04 -23.95
N GLU A 608 33.31 1.98 -24.43
CA GLU A 608 34.53 2.08 -23.59
C GLU A 608 34.52 3.28 -22.63
N ASN A 609 34.08 4.46 -23.12
CA ASN A 609 34.06 5.73 -22.40
C ASN A 609 32.62 6.08 -21.86
N LYS A 610 31.71 5.13 -21.81
CA LYS A 610 30.42 5.31 -21.17
C LYS A 610 30.44 4.79 -19.74
N PRO A 611 29.63 5.35 -18.81
CA PRO A 611 29.52 4.80 -17.46
C PRO A 611 29.18 3.31 -17.49
N VAL A 612 29.77 2.53 -16.60
CA VAL A 612 29.36 1.16 -16.36
C VAL A 612 27.98 1.16 -15.69
N ILE A 613 27.07 0.33 -16.17
CA ILE A 613 25.71 0.12 -15.66
C ILE A 613 25.47 -1.36 -15.41
N TRP A 614 24.32 -1.71 -14.85
CA TRP A 614 24.01 -3.08 -14.42
C TRP A 614 25.01 -3.59 -13.37
N VAL A 615 25.38 -2.71 -12.44
CA VAL A 615 26.24 -2.99 -11.29
C VAL A 615 25.50 -2.66 -10.00
N SER A 616 25.55 -3.57 -9.03
CA SER A 616 25.00 -3.35 -7.69
C SER A 616 25.92 -2.52 -6.82
N GLY A 617 25.43 -2.08 -5.66
CA GLY A 617 26.29 -1.45 -4.65
C GLY A 617 27.44 -2.36 -4.19
N GLU A 618 27.24 -3.70 -4.19
CA GLU A 618 28.28 -4.68 -3.88
C GLU A 618 29.37 -4.73 -4.96
N ASP A 619 28.98 -4.72 -6.23
CA ASP A 619 29.90 -4.68 -7.36
C ASP A 619 30.72 -3.38 -7.36
N ALA A 620 30.06 -2.24 -7.07
CA ALA A 620 30.70 -0.93 -6.98
C ALA A 620 31.71 -0.87 -5.83
N ARG A 621 31.38 -1.42 -4.66
CA ARG A 621 32.32 -1.50 -3.52
C ARG A 621 33.49 -2.43 -3.81
N ALA A 622 33.27 -3.54 -4.53
CA ALA A 622 34.35 -4.45 -4.92
C ALA A 622 35.37 -3.75 -5.85
N TYR A 623 34.87 -3.02 -6.86
CA TYR A 623 35.72 -2.17 -7.70
C TYR A 623 36.48 -1.11 -6.90
N ALA A 624 35.74 -0.35 -6.07
CA ALA A 624 36.33 0.72 -5.28
C ALA A 624 37.46 0.20 -4.37
N LYS A 625 37.26 -0.90 -3.69
CA LYS A 625 38.27 -1.56 -2.86
C LYS A 625 39.51 -1.98 -3.66
N TRP A 626 39.33 -2.58 -4.84
CA TRP A 626 40.44 -2.93 -5.72
C TRP A 626 41.24 -1.71 -6.15
N ALA A 627 40.55 -0.61 -6.48
CA ALA A 627 41.18 0.64 -6.90
C ALA A 627 41.78 1.45 -5.74
N GLY A 628 41.70 0.97 -4.48
CA GLY A 628 42.15 1.73 -3.31
C GLY A 628 41.25 2.94 -2.99
N LYS A 629 40.01 2.88 -3.39
CA LYS A 629 38.96 3.92 -3.27
C LYS A 629 37.78 3.45 -2.41
N ARG A 630 36.84 4.34 -2.17
CA ARG A 630 35.53 4.04 -1.59
C ARG A 630 34.41 4.76 -2.33
N LEU A 631 33.16 4.37 -2.09
CA LEU A 631 32.01 5.17 -2.53
C LEU A 631 31.94 6.47 -1.74
N PRO A 632 31.40 7.56 -2.32
CA PRO A 632 31.22 8.81 -1.61
C PRO A 632 30.08 8.70 -0.60
N HIS A 633 30.18 9.42 0.51
CA HIS A 633 29.00 9.79 1.28
C HIS A 633 28.11 10.74 0.48
N GLU A 634 26.83 10.71 0.73
CA GLU A 634 25.86 11.55 0.03
C GLU A 634 26.19 13.06 0.17
N TRP A 635 26.61 13.49 1.34
CA TRP A 635 27.02 14.88 1.57
C TRP A 635 28.33 15.26 0.87
N GLU A 636 29.25 14.33 0.68
CA GLU A 636 30.45 14.53 -0.14
C GLU A 636 30.08 14.69 -1.62
N TRP A 637 29.17 13.84 -2.09
CA TRP A 637 28.64 13.92 -3.45
C TRP A 637 27.97 15.29 -3.68
N GLN A 638 27.09 15.71 -2.75
CA GLN A 638 26.38 16.99 -2.87
C GLN A 638 27.35 18.17 -2.87
N TYR A 639 28.30 18.16 -1.94
CA TYR A 639 29.33 19.23 -1.90
C TYR A 639 30.14 19.30 -3.19
N ALA A 640 30.57 18.17 -3.74
CA ALA A 640 31.28 18.12 -5.02
C ALA A 640 30.45 18.64 -6.21
N ALA A 641 29.12 18.43 -6.17
CA ALA A 641 28.19 18.92 -7.18
C ALA A 641 27.86 20.42 -7.03
N THR A 642 27.70 20.87 -5.78
CA THR A 642 27.15 22.21 -5.47
C THR A 642 28.22 23.27 -5.31
N GLY A 643 29.41 22.90 -4.80
CA GLY A 643 30.38 23.87 -4.34
C GLY A 643 29.95 24.55 -3.03
N THR A 644 30.20 25.83 -2.90
CA THR A 644 29.94 26.63 -1.69
C THR A 644 28.76 27.57 -1.83
N ASP A 645 28.01 27.48 -2.92
CA ASP A 645 26.81 28.27 -3.16
C ASP A 645 25.55 27.39 -3.20
N ASP A 646 24.35 27.99 -3.20
CA ASP A 646 23.05 27.31 -3.17
C ASP A 646 22.55 26.90 -4.57
N ARG A 647 23.43 26.61 -5.53
CA ARG A 647 23.03 26.27 -6.89
C ARG A 647 22.18 24.99 -6.96
N LEU A 648 21.14 25.04 -7.80
CA LEU A 648 20.20 23.94 -7.95
C LEU A 648 20.78 22.75 -8.74
N TYR A 649 21.68 23.04 -9.67
CA TYR A 649 22.35 22.07 -10.55
C TYR A 649 23.87 22.29 -10.50
N PRO A 650 24.69 21.32 -10.89
CA PRO A 650 26.15 21.48 -10.87
C PRO A 650 26.65 22.72 -11.63
N TRP A 651 25.99 23.08 -12.71
CA TRP A 651 26.32 24.22 -13.56
C TRP A 651 25.68 25.56 -13.16
N GLY A 652 24.73 25.58 -12.20
CA GLY A 652 24.10 26.82 -11.75
C GLY A 652 22.64 26.66 -11.31
N HIS A 653 21.86 27.75 -11.36
CA HIS A 653 20.49 27.79 -10.87
C HIS A 653 19.42 27.45 -11.91
N TYR A 654 19.77 27.44 -13.19
CA TYR A 654 18.82 27.21 -14.27
C TYR A 654 19.15 25.92 -15.01
N TRP A 655 18.09 25.25 -15.47
CA TRP A 655 18.24 24.05 -16.29
C TRP A 655 18.95 24.36 -17.60
N ASN A 656 19.87 23.49 -18.02
CA ASN A 656 20.59 23.59 -19.29
C ASN A 656 20.55 22.21 -20.00
N ASP A 657 19.81 22.15 -21.12
CA ASP A 657 19.68 20.91 -21.90
C ASP A 657 21.00 20.41 -22.51
N ALA A 658 21.99 21.29 -22.70
CA ALA A 658 23.31 20.90 -23.19
C ALA A 658 24.21 20.25 -22.13
N ALA A 659 23.83 20.39 -20.84
CA ALA A 659 24.60 19.88 -19.71
C ALA A 659 24.32 18.40 -19.39
N VAL A 660 23.34 17.79 -20.03
CA VAL A 660 22.86 16.42 -19.72
C VAL A 660 22.46 15.70 -21.01
N PRO A 661 22.42 14.35 -20.99
CA PRO A 661 21.84 13.58 -22.10
C PRO A 661 20.38 13.93 -22.35
N ILE A 662 19.94 13.74 -23.60
CA ILE A 662 18.52 13.85 -23.94
C ILE A 662 17.77 12.72 -23.23
N ALA A 663 16.75 13.08 -22.43
CA ALA A 663 15.99 12.11 -21.68
C ALA A 663 15.23 11.14 -22.59
N ASP A 664 15.43 9.86 -22.41
CA ASP A 664 14.63 8.81 -23.05
C ASP A 664 13.26 8.70 -22.38
N ARG A 665 12.23 9.17 -23.08
CA ARG A 665 10.84 9.13 -22.62
C ARG A 665 10.03 7.94 -23.14
N ASN A 666 10.59 7.19 -24.08
CA ASN A 666 9.87 6.14 -24.80
C ASN A 666 10.22 4.73 -24.33
N ARG A 667 10.95 4.61 -23.23
CA ARG A 667 11.42 3.33 -22.67
C ARG A 667 12.25 2.48 -23.66
N ASN A 668 12.74 3.08 -24.72
CA ASN A 668 13.76 2.51 -25.60
C ASN A 668 15.11 2.76 -24.95
N LEU A 669 15.48 1.94 -24.01
CA LEU A 669 16.73 2.09 -23.29
C LEU A 669 17.89 1.88 -24.25
N THR A 670 18.52 2.95 -24.63
CA THR A 670 19.68 2.88 -25.54
C THR A 670 20.97 2.67 -24.75
N SER A 671 21.40 3.65 -24.03
CA SER A 671 22.59 3.60 -23.13
C SER A 671 22.84 5.00 -22.54
N PRO A 672 23.63 5.14 -21.47
CA PRO A 672 24.15 6.44 -21.09
C PRO A 672 25.04 7.02 -22.22
N ASP A 673 25.27 8.34 -22.16
CA ASP A 673 26.24 9.00 -23.02
C ASP A 673 27.68 8.81 -22.52
N ALA A 674 28.67 9.09 -23.37
CA ALA A 674 30.07 9.10 -22.94
C ALA A 674 30.27 10.13 -21.83
N VAL A 675 31.14 9.84 -20.86
CA VAL A 675 31.34 10.66 -19.65
C VAL A 675 31.86 12.06 -19.90
N ASP A 676 32.35 12.35 -21.11
CA ASP A 676 32.89 13.64 -21.55
C ASP A 676 31.97 14.35 -22.58
N ALA A 677 30.79 13.80 -22.85
CA ALA A 677 29.88 14.31 -23.88
C ALA A 677 29.25 15.68 -23.54
N HIS A 678 29.12 15.99 -22.24
CA HIS A 678 28.38 17.17 -21.76
C HIS A 678 29.27 18.09 -20.91
N PRO A 679 30.27 18.79 -21.51
CA PRO A 679 31.22 19.61 -20.74
C PRO A 679 30.57 20.81 -20.02
N GLU A 680 29.37 21.24 -20.47
CA GLU A 680 28.61 22.29 -19.80
C GLU A 680 27.99 21.83 -18.47
N GLY A 681 27.98 20.52 -18.21
CA GLY A 681 27.51 19.91 -16.97
C GLY A 681 28.48 19.92 -15.79
N ALA A 682 29.66 20.55 -15.96
CA ALA A 682 30.70 20.60 -14.95
C ALA A 682 30.22 21.30 -13.65
N SER A 683 30.60 20.71 -12.49
CA SER A 683 30.45 21.36 -11.19
C SER A 683 31.44 22.48 -10.98
N PRO A 684 31.35 23.31 -9.91
CA PRO A 684 32.35 24.35 -9.61
C PRO A 684 33.78 23.84 -9.45
N PHE A 685 33.90 22.57 -9.06
CA PHE A 685 35.20 21.91 -8.93
C PHE A 685 35.65 21.20 -10.21
N GLY A 686 34.85 21.25 -11.29
CA GLY A 686 35.15 20.59 -12.55
C GLY A 686 34.75 19.10 -12.58
N VAL A 687 33.99 18.62 -11.61
CA VAL A 687 33.43 17.24 -11.59
C VAL A 687 32.35 17.15 -12.63
N MET A 688 32.40 16.12 -13.48
CA MET A 688 31.53 15.93 -14.64
C MET A 688 30.45 14.88 -14.35
N ASP A 689 29.39 14.91 -15.12
CA ASP A 689 28.30 13.90 -15.04
C ASP A 689 27.78 13.66 -13.60
N MET A 690 27.68 14.75 -12.83
CA MET A 690 27.06 14.67 -11.51
C MET A 690 25.55 14.42 -11.64
N VAL A 691 24.92 14.90 -12.71
CA VAL A 691 23.47 14.86 -12.91
C VAL A 691 23.13 14.43 -14.33
N GLY A 692 22.11 13.58 -14.48
CA GLY A 692 21.38 13.33 -15.73
C GLY A 692 21.89 12.18 -16.58
N ASN A 693 23.08 11.62 -16.33
CA ASN A 693 23.59 10.51 -17.15
C ASN A 693 23.28 9.15 -16.50
N VAL A 694 23.82 8.88 -15.33
CA VAL A 694 23.50 7.66 -14.55
C VAL A 694 23.28 8.01 -13.09
N TRP A 695 22.38 7.29 -12.44
CA TRP A 695 22.30 7.25 -11.00
C TRP A 695 23.61 6.77 -10.38
N GLN A 696 23.97 7.31 -9.24
CA GLN A 696 25.25 7.02 -8.59
C GLN A 696 25.02 6.49 -7.18
N TRP A 697 25.60 5.33 -6.89
CA TRP A 697 25.60 4.73 -5.56
C TRP A 697 26.32 5.65 -4.56
N THR A 698 25.68 5.85 -3.38
CA THR A 698 26.28 6.54 -2.23
C THR A 698 26.07 5.71 -0.96
N ASP A 699 25.44 6.28 0.06
CA ASP A 699 25.24 5.66 1.36
C ASP A 699 24.15 4.59 1.35
N GLU A 700 24.28 3.63 2.26
CA GLU A 700 23.25 2.64 2.57
C GLU A 700 22.76 2.81 4.00
N TYR A 701 21.46 2.61 4.18
CA TYR A 701 20.76 2.63 5.46
C TYR A 701 20.03 1.32 5.67
N GLN A 702 19.90 0.91 6.93
CA GLN A 702 19.10 -0.25 7.29
C GLN A 702 18.35 -0.02 8.59
N ASP A 703 17.17 -0.59 8.67
CA ASP A 703 16.41 -0.80 9.90
C ASP A 703 16.12 -2.29 10.11
N GLU A 704 15.21 -2.62 11.00
CA GLU A 704 14.84 -4.01 11.26
C GLU A 704 14.21 -4.69 10.05
N HIS A 705 13.42 -3.96 9.25
CA HIS A 705 12.66 -4.47 8.11
C HIS A 705 13.20 -4.08 6.76
N THR A 706 13.89 -2.96 6.63
CA THR A 706 14.32 -2.44 5.32
C THR A 706 15.82 -2.25 5.23
N ARG A 707 16.32 -2.34 4.00
CA ARG A 707 17.67 -1.96 3.60
C ARG A 707 17.56 -1.10 2.34
N THR A 708 18.11 0.10 2.38
CA THR A 708 17.97 1.08 1.31
C THR A 708 19.31 1.69 0.95
N ALA A 709 19.47 2.08 -0.31
CA ALA A 709 20.57 2.94 -0.74
C ALA A 709 20.03 4.31 -1.15
N VAL A 710 20.86 5.31 -0.96
CA VAL A 710 20.65 6.63 -1.52
C VAL A 710 21.35 6.70 -2.87
N LEU A 711 20.61 7.01 -3.92
CA LEU A 711 21.10 7.23 -5.27
C LEU A 711 21.03 8.72 -5.59
N ARG A 712 22.10 9.24 -6.21
CA ARG A 712 22.21 10.67 -6.55
C ARG A 712 22.32 10.90 -8.05
N GLY A 713 21.85 12.08 -8.47
CA GLY A 713 22.08 12.64 -9.80
C GLY A 713 21.04 12.36 -10.86
N GLY A 714 20.18 11.38 -10.68
CA GLY A 714 19.23 10.97 -11.72
C GLY A 714 19.93 10.32 -12.93
N SER A 715 19.16 9.98 -13.95
CA SER A 715 19.70 9.34 -15.16
C SER A 715 19.10 9.92 -16.44
N TYR A 716 19.61 9.46 -17.58
CA TYR A 716 19.08 9.76 -18.92
C TYR A 716 17.67 9.16 -19.14
N TYR A 717 17.26 8.17 -18.37
CA TYR A 717 15.94 7.56 -18.48
C TYR A 717 14.91 8.37 -17.71
N GLN A 718 13.78 8.63 -18.34
CA GLN A 718 12.64 9.29 -17.71
C GLN A 718 11.36 8.50 -17.99
N PRO A 719 10.84 7.73 -17.03
CA PRO A 719 9.62 6.96 -17.21
C PRO A 719 8.41 7.88 -17.39
N GLN A 720 7.41 7.46 -18.15
CA GLN A 720 6.18 8.21 -18.34
C GLN A 720 5.12 7.91 -17.28
N GLY A 721 4.98 6.65 -16.87
CA GLY A 721 3.92 6.22 -15.97
C GLY A 721 4.34 6.04 -14.51
N SER A 722 5.63 5.85 -14.24
CA SER A 722 6.14 5.47 -12.92
C SER A 722 7.07 6.49 -12.27
N MET A 723 7.15 7.69 -12.81
CA MET A 723 8.06 8.74 -12.31
C MET A 723 7.76 9.21 -10.89
N TRP A 724 6.60 8.93 -10.38
CA TRP A 724 6.19 9.29 -9.04
C TRP A 724 6.60 8.26 -7.98
N TYR A 725 6.89 7.03 -8.38
CA TYR A 725 7.45 6.02 -7.50
C TYR A 725 8.97 6.15 -7.40
N PHE A 726 9.64 6.45 -8.53
CA PHE A 726 11.07 6.75 -8.52
C PHE A 726 11.30 8.14 -9.11
N PRO A 727 11.71 9.14 -8.32
CA PRO A 727 11.77 10.53 -8.74
C PRO A 727 12.90 10.77 -9.73
N ARG A 728 12.80 11.84 -10.50
CA ARG A 728 13.86 12.24 -11.42
C ARG A 728 15.16 12.65 -10.70
N ALA A 729 15.06 13.26 -9.54
CA ALA A 729 16.15 13.68 -8.63
C ALA A 729 17.37 14.34 -9.31
N VAL A 730 17.11 15.26 -10.21
CA VAL A 730 18.17 15.97 -10.97
C VAL A 730 18.67 17.24 -10.28
N ARG A 731 18.03 17.72 -9.22
CA ARG A 731 18.54 18.83 -8.43
C ARG A 731 19.55 18.34 -7.40
N ASN A 732 20.54 19.19 -7.11
CA ASN A 732 21.57 18.88 -6.11
C ASN A 732 20.99 18.59 -4.70
N THR A 733 19.77 19.02 -4.41
CA THR A 733 19.08 18.79 -3.14
C THR A 733 18.10 17.62 -3.15
N GLU A 734 18.07 16.83 -4.22
CA GLU A 734 17.19 15.71 -4.38
C GLU A 734 17.98 14.41 -4.45
N HIS A 735 17.37 13.31 -4.00
CA HIS A 735 17.92 11.96 -4.13
C HIS A 735 16.83 10.94 -4.47
N GLY A 736 17.23 9.73 -4.87
CA GLY A 736 16.37 8.56 -4.96
C GLY A 736 16.64 7.62 -3.80
N LYS A 737 15.61 7.22 -3.08
CA LYS A 737 15.69 6.17 -2.07
C LYS A 737 15.39 4.84 -2.74
N TYR A 738 16.40 3.97 -2.83
CA TYR A 738 16.35 2.70 -3.54
C TYR A 738 16.26 1.54 -2.55
N LEU A 739 15.16 0.81 -2.57
CA LEU A 739 14.94 -0.33 -1.70
C LEU A 739 15.79 -1.52 -2.18
N LEU A 740 16.65 -2.03 -1.31
CA LEU A 740 17.60 -3.08 -1.63
C LEU A 740 17.07 -4.46 -1.19
N MET A 741 17.26 -5.44 -2.05
CA MET A 741 17.01 -6.84 -1.78
C MET A 741 18.25 -7.70 -1.99
N ALA A 742 18.66 -7.83 -3.24
CA ALA A 742 19.80 -8.62 -3.68
C ALA A 742 20.33 -8.08 -4.99
N PRO A 743 21.62 -8.36 -5.33
CA PRO A 743 22.24 -7.84 -6.55
C PRO A 743 21.45 -8.09 -7.84
N SER A 744 20.78 -9.24 -7.99
CA SER A 744 19.94 -9.56 -9.16
C SER A 744 18.85 -8.52 -9.42
N LYS A 745 18.18 -8.05 -8.36
CA LYS A 745 17.12 -7.05 -8.42
C LYS A 745 17.67 -5.62 -8.38
N ASP A 746 18.72 -5.39 -7.57
CA ASP A 746 19.28 -4.07 -7.30
C ASP A 746 20.05 -3.50 -8.50
N ARG A 747 20.57 -4.34 -9.42
CA ARG A 747 21.20 -3.88 -10.67
C ARG A 747 20.15 -3.29 -11.61
N ALA A 748 20.48 -2.14 -12.17
CA ALA A 748 19.61 -1.44 -13.11
C ALA A 748 20.38 -0.86 -14.30
N GLY A 749 19.72 -0.72 -15.44
CA GLY A 749 20.31 -0.21 -16.69
C GLY A 749 20.63 1.28 -16.67
N THR A 750 20.37 1.95 -15.57
CA THR A 750 20.58 3.39 -15.39
C THR A 750 21.45 3.72 -14.19
N VAL A 751 21.93 2.71 -13.46
CA VAL A 751 22.70 2.90 -12.22
C VAL A 751 24.17 2.54 -12.43
N GLY A 752 25.02 3.50 -12.17
CA GLY A 752 26.47 3.40 -12.13
C GLY A 752 27.01 3.96 -10.81
N PHE A 753 28.29 4.38 -10.80
CA PHE A 753 28.91 4.90 -9.59
C PHE A 753 30.17 5.71 -9.91
N ARG A 754 30.64 6.45 -8.93
CA ARG A 754 31.98 7.06 -8.88
C ARG A 754 32.61 6.82 -7.52
N CYS A 755 33.90 7.00 -7.43
CA CYS A 755 34.63 6.75 -6.21
C CYS A 755 35.31 8.01 -5.66
N VAL A 756 35.70 7.92 -4.38
CA VAL A 756 36.47 8.93 -3.67
C VAL A 756 37.68 8.30 -2.96
N ILE A 757 38.69 9.14 -2.63
CA ILE A 757 39.82 8.79 -1.77
C ILE A 757 39.96 9.90 -0.72
N ASP A 758 40.18 9.51 0.53
CA ASP A 758 40.42 10.46 1.63
C ASP A 758 41.77 11.18 1.42
N ALA A 759 41.78 12.49 1.55
CA ALA A 759 42.97 13.27 1.38
C ALA A 759 43.71 13.61 2.69
N GLU A 760 42.99 13.47 3.84
CA GLU A 760 43.48 13.74 5.19
C GLU A 760 43.43 12.51 6.10
#